data_a5bf98a1e449da5e07ba18367f2481b5
#
_entry.id   a5bf98a1e449da5e07ba18367f2481b5
#
_cell.length_a   1.000
_cell.length_b   1.000
_cell.length_c   1.000
_cell.angle_alpha   90.00
_cell.angle_beta   90.00
_cell.angle_gamma   90.00
#
_symmetry.space_group_name_H-M   'P 1'
#
loop_
_entity.id
_entity.type
_entity.pdbx_description
1 polymer ?
#
loop_
_entity_poly.entity_id
_entity_poly.type
_entity_poly.pdbx_seq_one_letter_code
_entity_poly.pdbx_strand_id
1 'polypeptide(L)'
;MDTSHVARRVSAKELGLFFASPAAWLFLGGFAAVCLFVVFWIESFFARNIADVRPLFEWMPILLIFLCSAITMRTWSEERRNGTLEHVLVQPSALWRFSLGKFRACLSLLILALMATLALPVTVSLIADLDWGPVWAGYIASVLLGSAYLSIGLFVSARTDNPIVSLLGSVALCGLLYLLGSNLFTEFFTNDTAETLRLFGSGSRFDSITRGVIDLRDLIYYLSLVIAFLGLNVYTLEKEGWARFSSTLRQRHWRVGTFLLLANLLVTNIWMQPISQLRWDLTQGKLHSISESSQELVGQLREPLLIRGYFSARNHPMLAPLEPQLRNLMLEYAEAGGGNVRVEFVDPALNPALEKEANEYYNIKATPFQVSDRYQASLVSGYFSILVKYANEYQVLSFSDLIEARTSTSGKAEVRLRNPEFDITRAIRDVLYSYRSGGDLFAGIEQPVEFIAYVSDADLLPDALLGYLDSIKAQLDIAVKASDGKFSYRFLQPEADEGQLAQQIEEQWGFAPMASPIDPEKDFYFYLTLADEKQVVQLPSGDFNPGNFRKSLDSGLKRFARDFTKTVAFAAPQVNQQMAAYNLGSHSFNGLESIITRNHSIILENLADGEISPEADILAVVAPHDLSELAVFAIDQFLMRGGTVVLATSPFSVEPDGGALALRSWDSGLEAWLNHHGVGIAESLVLDKRHARFPAPVQRDSGNLQFQDSRIIDYPYFIDIRENGLARHPVNGSLPQLTMAWASPLEVERRDKLRVTQLLWSSPDAWLGAGDDISPRANQTWQPPGDTQRELLGVAIQGRFQSLFKAPPASLQDRPEQVSPGVNAFVRRSPESSRIIIYPSNDFLSDRVLGALVRASGNRYLGPVELFSNTLDWALREEQLLQIRSRAHFNRTLPPMEQKLRVSLELANYAAAIAWLALLALVTWLQGRRRRKRYIRELGL
;
A
#
# COMPACT_ATOMS: atom_id res chain seq x y z
N MET A 1 -18.78 51.45 21.11
CA MET A 1 -17.90 51.33 19.96
C MET A 1 -17.62 49.83 19.69
N ASP A 2 -18.05 49.37 18.56
CA ASP A 2 -18.00 47.97 18.19
C ASP A 2 -16.58 47.41 18.21
N THR A 3 -16.39 46.34 18.94
CA THR A 3 -15.07 45.76 19.27
C THR A 3 -14.27 45.28 18.07
N SER A 4 -14.95 45.00 16.96
CA SER A 4 -14.35 44.49 15.71
C SER A 4 -13.62 45.57 14.88
N HIS A 5 -14.05 46.83 15.00
CA HIS A 5 -13.54 47.94 14.17
C HIS A 5 -12.09 48.32 14.46
N VAL A 6 -11.65 48.27 15.72
CA VAL A 6 -10.28 48.71 16.09
C VAL A 6 -9.26 47.75 15.57
N ALA A 7 -9.39 46.43 15.85
CA ALA A 7 -8.45 45.42 15.36
C ALA A 7 -8.37 45.41 13.82
N ARG A 8 -9.49 45.62 13.12
CA ARG A 8 -9.53 45.68 11.65
C ARG A 8 -8.79 46.89 11.09
N ARG A 9 -8.96 48.04 11.73
CA ARG A 9 -8.24 49.28 11.34
C ARG A 9 -6.71 49.15 11.55
N VAL A 10 -6.31 48.58 12.69
CA VAL A 10 -4.91 48.31 13.00
C VAL A 10 -4.33 47.33 11.98
N SER A 11 -5.00 46.23 11.70
CA SER A 11 -4.57 45.29 10.69
C SER A 11 -4.42 45.93 9.29
N ALA A 12 -5.37 46.77 8.88
CA ALA A 12 -5.34 47.44 7.61
C ALA A 12 -4.21 48.49 7.52
N LYS A 13 -3.87 49.14 8.64
CA LYS A 13 -2.71 50.07 8.74
C LYS A 13 -1.41 49.30 8.61
N GLU A 14 -1.24 48.24 9.40
CA GLU A 14 -0.01 47.44 9.40
C GLU A 14 0.25 46.80 8.02
N LEU A 15 -0.76 46.16 7.41
CA LEU A 15 -0.64 45.63 6.05
C LEU A 15 -0.24 46.69 5.03
N GLY A 16 -0.83 47.89 5.18
CA GLY A 16 -0.44 49.03 4.33
C GLY A 16 1.03 49.43 4.47
N LEU A 17 1.55 49.42 5.70
CA LEU A 17 2.95 49.71 5.97
C LEU A 17 3.87 48.59 5.43
N PHE A 18 3.51 47.34 5.60
CA PHE A 18 4.28 46.23 5.06
C PHE A 18 4.43 46.33 3.53
N PHE A 19 3.35 46.55 2.80
CA PHE A 19 3.39 46.63 1.32
C PHE A 19 3.97 47.93 0.80
N ALA A 20 4.03 48.98 1.64
CA ALA A 20 4.76 50.20 1.31
C ALA A 20 6.30 50.06 1.41
N SER A 21 6.77 49.01 2.12
CA SER A 21 8.19 48.72 2.31
C SER A 21 8.69 47.68 1.31
N PRO A 22 9.86 47.89 0.66
CA PRO A 22 10.49 46.89 -0.17
C PRO A 22 10.78 45.57 0.57
N ALA A 23 10.93 45.62 1.90
CA ALA A 23 11.28 44.46 2.72
C ALA A 23 10.23 43.36 2.68
N ALA A 24 8.92 43.71 2.69
CA ALA A 24 7.86 42.68 2.60
C ALA A 24 7.91 41.91 1.26
N TRP A 25 8.16 42.62 0.16
CA TRP A 25 8.29 41.98 -1.15
C TRP A 25 9.49 41.05 -1.23
N LEU A 26 10.62 41.49 -0.61
CA LEU A 26 11.82 40.67 -0.54
C LEU A 26 11.64 39.41 0.32
N PHE A 27 10.92 39.51 1.45
CA PHE A 27 10.61 38.36 2.30
C PHE A 27 9.67 37.39 1.62
N LEU A 28 8.60 37.86 0.97
CA LEU A 28 7.65 36.99 0.24
C LEU A 28 8.32 36.30 -0.95
N GLY A 29 9.07 37.07 -1.74
CA GLY A 29 9.82 36.57 -2.90
C GLY A 29 10.94 35.62 -2.52
N GLY A 30 11.72 35.99 -1.50
CA GLY A 30 12.80 35.16 -0.97
C GLY A 30 12.27 33.82 -0.40
N PHE A 31 11.19 33.86 0.35
CA PHE A 31 10.55 32.67 0.88
C PHE A 31 10.09 31.71 -0.24
N ALA A 32 9.35 32.20 -1.23
CA ALA A 32 8.90 31.41 -2.35
C ALA A 32 10.07 30.82 -3.16
N ALA A 33 11.11 31.65 -3.43
CA ALA A 33 12.30 31.21 -4.14
C ALA A 33 13.06 30.09 -3.38
N VAL A 34 13.23 30.24 -2.05
CA VAL A 34 13.90 29.23 -1.24
C VAL A 34 13.08 27.97 -1.14
N CYS A 35 11.75 28.03 -0.98
CA CYS A 35 10.88 26.86 -0.99
C CYS A 35 11.02 26.05 -2.30
N LEU A 36 10.96 26.73 -3.44
CA LEU A 36 11.10 26.06 -4.74
C LEU A 36 12.51 25.51 -4.95
N PHE A 37 13.55 26.28 -4.55
CA PHE A 37 14.93 25.82 -4.61
C PHE A 37 15.15 24.55 -3.79
N VAL A 38 14.63 24.52 -2.58
CA VAL A 38 14.72 23.33 -1.71
C VAL A 38 14.08 22.11 -2.37
N VAL A 39 12.88 22.24 -2.91
CA VAL A 39 12.16 21.11 -3.54
C VAL A 39 12.88 20.62 -4.81
N PHE A 40 13.26 21.51 -5.71
CA PHE A 40 13.81 21.09 -7.00
C PHE A 40 15.29 20.73 -6.94
N TRP A 41 16.10 21.42 -6.12
CA TRP A 41 17.55 21.26 -6.10
C TRP A 41 18.06 20.46 -4.91
N ILE A 42 17.61 20.76 -3.69
CA ILE A 42 18.07 20.02 -2.50
C ILE A 42 17.42 18.63 -2.46
N GLU A 43 16.10 18.59 -2.56
CA GLU A 43 15.33 17.34 -2.52
C GLU A 43 15.26 16.61 -3.87
N SER A 44 15.80 17.23 -4.92
CA SER A 44 15.91 16.63 -6.26
C SER A 44 14.60 15.99 -6.74
N PHE A 45 13.49 16.73 -6.68
CA PHE A 45 12.11 16.25 -6.89
C PHE A 45 11.97 15.32 -8.11
N PHE A 46 12.49 15.72 -9.28
CA PHE A 46 12.39 14.89 -10.49
C PHE A 46 13.27 13.63 -10.45
N ALA A 47 14.36 13.63 -9.68
CA ALA A 47 15.22 12.46 -9.54
C ALA A 47 14.59 11.39 -8.62
N ARG A 48 13.81 11.82 -7.62
CA ARG A 48 13.05 10.90 -6.75
C ARG A 48 11.96 10.14 -7.48
N ASN A 49 11.50 10.65 -8.61
CA ASN A 49 10.48 10.04 -9.46
C ASN A 49 9.15 9.71 -8.75
N ILE A 50 8.80 10.43 -7.71
CA ILE A 50 7.59 10.25 -6.89
C ILE A 50 6.76 11.54 -6.94
N ALA A 51 5.46 11.44 -7.24
CA ALA A 51 4.51 12.53 -7.20
C ALA A 51 4.08 12.85 -5.76
N ASP A 52 5.02 13.35 -4.96
CA ASP A 52 4.81 13.69 -3.56
C ASP A 52 5.40 15.06 -3.26
N VAL A 53 4.59 15.93 -2.66
CA VAL A 53 5.01 17.29 -2.25
C VAL A 53 5.42 17.38 -0.77
N ARG A 54 5.49 16.26 -0.04
CA ARG A 54 5.97 16.23 1.35
C ARG A 54 7.32 16.90 1.55
N PRO A 55 8.29 16.81 0.63
CA PRO A 55 9.55 17.55 0.76
C PRO A 55 9.40 19.06 0.96
N LEU A 56 8.36 19.67 0.40
CA LEU A 56 8.05 21.08 0.67
C LEU A 56 7.75 21.32 2.15
N PHE A 57 7.01 20.40 2.79
CA PHE A 57 6.58 20.54 4.18
C PHE A 57 7.67 20.12 5.18
N GLU A 58 8.57 19.22 4.84
CA GLU A 58 9.70 18.83 5.68
C GLU A 58 10.59 20.01 6.06
N TRP A 59 10.82 20.92 5.12
CA TRP A 59 11.61 22.13 5.35
C TRP A 59 10.80 23.32 5.87
N MET A 60 9.47 23.24 5.79
CA MET A 60 8.58 24.33 6.16
C MET A 60 8.78 24.86 7.58
N PRO A 61 8.97 24.04 8.64
CA PRO A 61 9.18 24.55 9.99
C PRO A 61 10.38 25.48 10.10
N ILE A 62 11.51 25.10 9.49
CA ILE A 62 12.74 25.92 9.51
C ILE A 62 12.53 27.22 8.75
N LEU A 63 11.93 27.16 7.57
CA LEU A 63 11.66 28.33 6.74
C LEU A 63 10.69 29.30 7.43
N LEU A 64 9.68 28.77 8.13
CA LEU A 64 8.72 29.57 8.88
C LEU A 64 9.32 30.23 10.12
N ILE A 65 10.32 29.63 10.79
CA ILE A 65 11.06 30.27 11.89
C ILE A 65 11.65 31.61 11.42
N PHE A 66 12.35 31.59 10.28
CA PHE A 66 12.95 32.80 9.72
C PHE A 66 11.92 33.79 9.19
N LEU A 67 10.93 33.34 8.43
CA LEU A 67 9.91 34.21 7.85
C LEU A 67 9.08 34.89 8.93
N CYS A 68 8.55 34.17 9.91
CA CYS A 68 7.71 34.72 10.96
C CYS A 68 8.50 35.69 11.87
N SER A 69 9.73 35.33 12.18
CA SER A 69 10.61 36.23 12.96
C SER A 69 10.93 37.53 12.19
N ALA A 70 11.17 37.44 10.89
CA ALA A 70 11.43 38.62 10.05
C ALA A 70 10.18 39.52 9.91
N ILE A 71 8.99 38.93 9.76
CA ILE A 71 7.74 39.70 9.69
C ILE A 71 7.46 40.42 11.01
N THR A 72 7.71 39.76 12.15
CA THR A 72 7.34 40.31 13.48
C THR A 72 8.39 41.22 14.09
N MET A 73 9.64 41.14 13.67
CA MET A 73 10.76 41.84 14.31
C MET A 73 10.56 43.36 14.51
N ARG A 74 9.83 44.02 13.58
CA ARG A 74 9.62 45.50 13.60
C ARG A 74 8.30 45.90 14.25
N THR A 75 7.37 45.00 14.49
CA THR A 75 5.98 45.34 14.82
C THR A 75 5.80 46.14 16.11
N TRP A 76 6.53 45.81 17.17
CA TRP A 76 6.53 46.55 18.44
C TRP A 76 7.87 47.21 18.71
N SER A 77 8.99 46.61 18.32
CA SER A 77 10.32 47.16 18.57
C SER A 77 10.53 48.52 17.91
N GLU A 78 10.00 48.72 16.70
CA GLU A 78 10.10 50.00 16.00
C GLU A 78 9.19 51.08 16.60
N GLU A 79 7.98 50.70 17.07
CA GLU A 79 7.09 51.59 17.79
C GLU A 79 7.71 52.02 19.15
N ARG A 80 8.39 51.10 19.83
CA ARG A 80 9.13 51.42 21.06
C ARG A 80 10.30 52.36 20.78
N ARG A 81 11.10 52.04 19.79
CA ARG A 81 12.26 52.89 19.42
C ARG A 81 11.87 54.30 18.99
N ASN A 82 10.75 54.43 18.30
CA ASN A 82 10.26 55.73 17.81
C ASN A 82 9.41 56.50 18.81
N GLY A 83 9.17 55.97 20.06
CA GLY A 83 8.36 56.62 21.08
C GLY A 83 6.85 56.60 20.79
N THR A 84 6.41 55.90 19.73
CA THR A 84 4.97 55.83 19.34
C THR A 84 4.18 54.79 20.15
N LEU A 85 4.87 53.90 20.86
CA LEU A 85 4.24 52.94 21.77
C LEU A 85 3.42 53.62 22.87
N GLU A 86 3.94 54.76 23.40
CA GLU A 86 3.22 55.53 24.43
C GLU A 86 1.87 56.02 23.96
N HIS A 87 1.76 56.41 22.68
CA HIS A 87 0.49 56.82 22.10
C HIS A 87 -0.54 55.67 22.02
N VAL A 88 -0.05 54.41 21.81
CA VAL A 88 -0.91 53.21 21.83
C VAL A 88 -1.37 52.88 23.24
N LEU A 89 -0.48 53.04 24.24
CA LEU A 89 -0.77 52.74 25.66
C LEU A 89 -1.80 53.70 26.26
N VAL A 90 -1.87 54.94 25.84
CA VAL A 90 -2.82 56.00 26.32
C VAL A 90 -4.19 55.91 25.61
N GLN A 91 -4.31 55.10 24.55
CA GLN A 91 -5.60 54.96 23.81
C GLN A 91 -6.69 54.36 24.72
N PRO A 92 -7.95 54.82 24.63
CA PRO A 92 -9.09 54.34 25.43
C PRO A 92 -9.59 52.95 24.95
N SER A 93 -8.74 52.15 24.31
CA SER A 93 -9.03 50.83 23.77
C SER A 93 -8.17 49.76 24.43
N ALA A 94 -8.71 48.61 24.72
CA ALA A 94 -7.99 47.51 25.33
C ALA A 94 -6.80 47.06 24.43
N LEU A 95 -5.62 46.86 25.03
CA LEU A 95 -4.37 46.55 24.34
C LEU A 95 -4.41 45.25 23.55
N TRP A 96 -5.20 44.28 23.98
CA TRP A 96 -5.38 43.02 23.22
C TRP A 96 -5.91 43.25 21.81
N ARG A 97 -6.70 44.32 21.56
CA ARG A 97 -7.19 44.65 20.22
C ARG A 97 -6.11 45.07 19.27
N PHE A 98 -5.10 45.82 19.75
CA PHE A 98 -3.94 46.25 18.98
C PHE A 98 -3.06 45.02 18.69
N SER A 99 -2.78 44.19 19.69
CA SER A 99 -2.00 42.96 19.51
C SER A 99 -2.68 42.01 18.52
N LEU A 100 -4.00 41.81 18.61
CA LEU A 100 -4.76 41.00 17.66
C LEU A 100 -4.76 41.64 16.26
N GLY A 101 -4.81 42.95 16.14
CA GLY A 101 -4.75 43.64 14.87
C GLY A 101 -3.39 43.43 14.16
N LYS A 102 -2.28 43.55 14.88
CA LYS A 102 -0.94 43.28 14.40
C LYS A 102 -0.76 41.79 14.04
N PHE A 103 -1.23 40.88 14.88
CA PHE A 103 -1.22 39.43 14.63
C PHE A 103 -1.95 39.10 13.32
N ARG A 104 -3.16 39.64 13.10
CA ARG A 104 -3.93 39.43 11.87
C ARG A 104 -3.19 39.94 10.62
N ALA A 105 -2.51 41.05 10.73
CA ALA A 105 -1.71 41.59 9.62
C ALA A 105 -0.55 40.65 9.27
N CYS A 106 0.20 40.19 10.27
CA CYS A 106 1.30 39.24 10.08
C CYS A 106 0.80 37.88 9.53
N LEU A 107 -0.33 37.38 10.06
CA LEU A 107 -0.95 36.14 9.58
C LEU A 107 -1.41 36.27 8.13
N SER A 108 -1.96 37.42 7.73
CA SER A 108 -2.32 37.65 6.32
C SER A 108 -1.12 37.57 5.40
N LEU A 109 0.03 38.11 5.82
CA LEU A 109 1.27 38.03 5.04
C LEU A 109 1.80 36.61 4.94
N LEU A 110 1.73 35.85 6.04
CA LEU A 110 2.07 34.44 6.06
C LEU A 110 1.22 33.64 5.06
N ILE A 111 -0.10 33.83 5.09
CA ILE A 111 -1.02 33.14 4.15
C ILE A 111 -0.67 33.51 2.71
N LEU A 112 -0.39 34.78 2.41
CA LEU A 112 0.02 35.21 1.08
C LEU A 112 1.36 34.62 0.63
N ALA A 113 2.31 34.42 1.56
CA ALA A 113 3.58 33.73 1.29
C ALA A 113 3.35 32.25 0.96
N LEU A 114 2.50 31.55 1.74
CA LEU A 114 2.16 30.14 1.49
C LEU A 114 1.39 29.96 0.19
N MET A 115 0.53 30.91 -0.19
CA MET A 115 -0.17 30.87 -1.49
C MET A 115 0.78 30.92 -2.69
N ALA A 116 1.94 31.55 -2.56
CA ALA A 116 2.95 31.54 -3.62
C ALA A 116 3.53 30.17 -3.91
N THR A 117 3.48 29.23 -2.96
CA THR A 117 3.98 27.87 -3.11
C THR A 117 2.92 26.90 -3.68
N LEU A 118 1.65 27.29 -3.77
CA LEU A 118 0.55 26.45 -4.29
C LEU A 118 0.73 26.06 -5.76
N ALA A 119 1.54 26.79 -6.52
CA ALA A 119 1.86 26.44 -7.90
C ALA A 119 2.47 25.04 -8.00
N LEU A 120 3.30 24.65 -7.03
CA LEU A 120 3.98 23.37 -7.03
C LEU A 120 3.02 22.17 -6.97
N PRO A 121 2.13 22.01 -5.95
CA PRO A 121 1.19 20.89 -5.93
C PRO A 121 0.23 20.90 -7.13
N VAL A 122 -0.16 22.07 -7.63
CA VAL A 122 -0.98 22.16 -8.85
C VAL A 122 -0.21 21.61 -10.05
N THR A 123 1.06 21.97 -10.23
CA THR A 123 1.90 21.44 -11.31
C THR A 123 2.06 19.92 -11.19
N VAL A 124 2.29 19.41 -9.98
CA VAL A 124 2.41 17.95 -9.75
C VAL A 124 1.11 17.24 -10.06
N SER A 125 -0.04 17.78 -9.67
CA SER A 125 -1.36 17.18 -9.96
C SER A 125 -1.74 17.19 -11.45
N LEU A 126 -1.13 18.05 -12.27
CA LEU A 126 -1.31 18.05 -13.73
C LEU A 126 -0.47 16.97 -14.43
N ILE A 127 0.61 16.52 -13.78
CA ILE A 127 1.57 15.56 -14.34
C ILE A 127 1.25 14.14 -13.87
N ALA A 128 0.82 14.00 -12.62
CA ALA A 128 0.55 12.71 -11.98
C ALA A 128 -0.59 12.85 -10.97
N ASP A 129 -1.15 11.71 -10.55
CA ASP A 129 -2.19 11.66 -9.52
C ASP A 129 -1.61 12.01 -8.15
N LEU A 130 -1.98 13.18 -7.61
CA LEU A 130 -1.50 13.73 -6.34
C LEU A 130 -2.55 13.54 -5.24
N ASP A 131 -2.13 13.03 -4.09
CA ASP A 131 -2.97 13.04 -2.90
C ASP A 131 -3.10 14.44 -2.31
N TRP A 132 -4.27 15.05 -2.48
CA TRP A 132 -4.56 16.36 -1.95
C TRP A 132 -4.78 16.38 -0.43
N GLY A 133 -5.02 15.22 0.21
CA GLY A 133 -5.21 15.13 1.66
C GLY A 133 -3.99 15.62 2.45
N PRO A 134 -2.80 14.99 2.29
CA PRO A 134 -1.55 15.47 2.89
C PRO A 134 -1.17 16.87 2.48
N VAL A 135 -1.50 17.31 1.25
CA VAL A 135 -1.23 18.67 0.79
C VAL A 135 -2.00 19.69 1.61
N TRP A 136 -3.33 19.53 1.72
CA TRP A 136 -4.16 20.43 2.53
C TRP A 136 -3.79 20.39 4.00
N ALA A 137 -3.55 19.19 4.54
CA ALA A 137 -3.09 19.02 5.92
C ALA A 137 -1.75 19.76 6.16
N GLY A 138 -0.80 19.67 5.23
CA GLY A 138 0.48 20.38 5.29
C GLY A 138 0.34 21.90 5.27
N TYR A 139 -0.55 22.45 4.44
CA TYR A 139 -0.83 23.89 4.46
C TYR A 139 -1.55 24.32 5.73
N ILE A 140 -2.50 23.56 6.25
CA ILE A 140 -3.15 23.82 7.54
C ILE A 140 -2.11 23.79 8.66
N ALA A 141 -1.26 22.77 8.71
CA ALA A 141 -0.16 22.69 9.66
C ALA A 141 0.77 23.90 9.58
N SER A 142 1.12 24.33 8.36
CA SER A 142 1.99 25.50 8.12
C SER A 142 1.37 26.80 8.63
N VAL A 143 0.05 26.98 8.47
CA VAL A 143 -0.67 28.15 9.01
C VAL A 143 -0.74 28.09 10.53
N LEU A 144 -0.98 26.92 11.12
CA LEU A 144 -1.03 26.76 12.59
C LEU A 144 0.33 26.99 13.23
N LEU A 145 1.39 26.35 12.71
CA LEU A 145 2.75 26.51 13.18
C LEU A 145 3.23 27.95 13.01
N GLY A 146 3.01 28.54 11.84
CA GLY A 146 3.34 29.92 11.56
C GLY A 146 2.58 30.89 12.45
N SER A 147 1.32 30.61 12.78
CA SER A 147 0.53 31.42 13.75
C SER A 147 1.16 31.39 15.14
N ALA A 148 1.64 30.22 15.59
CA ALA A 148 2.36 30.09 16.86
C ALA A 148 3.66 30.89 16.81
N TYR A 149 4.46 30.78 15.77
CA TYR A 149 5.72 31.51 15.61
C TYR A 149 5.51 33.02 15.48
N LEU A 150 4.46 33.47 14.81
CA LEU A 150 4.08 34.89 14.76
C LEU A 150 3.70 35.43 16.15
N SER A 151 2.97 34.67 16.97
CA SER A 151 2.62 35.08 18.34
C SER A 151 3.84 35.20 19.25
N ILE A 152 4.80 34.25 19.09
CA ILE A 152 6.10 34.29 19.78
C ILE A 152 6.91 35.52 19.34
N GLY A 153 7.01 35.76 18.04
CA GLY A 153 7.71 36.91 17.50
C GLY A 153 7.14 38.26 17.95
N LEU A 154 5.81 38.37 18.02
CA LEU A 154 5.14 39.55 18.57
C LEU A 154 5.46 39.76 20.07
N PHE A 155 5.52 38.70 20.85
CA PHE A 155 5.87 38.74 22.26
C PHE A 155 7.35 39.21 22.43
N VAL A 156 8.28 38.65 21.66
CA VAL A 156 9.70 39.05 21.74
C VAL A 156 9.89 40.50 21.29
N SER A 157 9.22 40.90 20.18
CA SER A 157 9.27 42.24 19.65
C SER A 157 8.76 43.29 20.64
N ALA A 158 7.81 42.96 21.51
CA ALA A 158 7.32 43.86 22.56
C ALA A 158 8.33 44.10 23.70
N ARG A 159 9.36 43.28 23.84
CA ARG A 159 10.36 43.34 24.94
C ARG A 159 11.62 44.12 24.60
N THR A 160 11.86 44.40 23.33
CA THR A 160 13.08 45.05 22.87
C THR A 160 12.75 46.24 21.97
N ASP A 161 13.63 47.21 21.95
CA ASP A 161 13.62 48.36 21.06
C ASP A 161 14.44 48.16 19.79
N ASN A 162 15.27 47.09 19.76
CA ASN A 162 16.11 46.78 18.64
C ASN A 162 15.49 45.65 17.78
N PRO A 163 15.15 45.89 16.51
CA PRO A 163 14.58 44.89 15.61
C PRO A 163 15.47 43.65 15.38
N ILE A 164 16.80 43.81 15.40
CA ILE A 164 17.77 42.72 15.21
C ILE A 164 17.72 41.76 16.42
N VAL A 165 17.70 42.33 17.63
CA VAL A 165 17.59 41.56 18.88
C VAL A 165 16.24 40.85 18.92
N SER A 166 15.18 41.49 18.43
CA SER A 166 13.85 40.86 18.27
C SER A 166 13.91 39.71 17.31
N LEU A 167 14.55 39.83 16.17
CA LEU A 167 14.72 38.76 15.18
C LEU A 167 15.45 37.56 15.80
N LEU A 168 16.63 37.78 16.35
CA LEU A 168 17.47 36.73 16.93
C LEU A 168 16.76 36.03 18.10
N GLY A 169 16.11 36.79 19.00
CA GLY A 169 15.35 36.24 20.11
C GLY A 169 14.15 35.41 19.67
N SER A 170 13.46 35.86 18.60
CA SER A 170 12.34 35.10 18.01
C SER A 170 12.83 33.83 17.35
N VAL A 171 13.90 33.87 16.56
CA VAL A 171 14.51 32.67 15.94
C VAL A 171 14.97 31.67 16.99
N ALA A 172 15.62 32.14 18.05
CA ALA A 172 16.10 31.29 19.12
C ALA A 172 14.94 30.60 19.87
N LEU A 173 13.88 31.33 20.21
CA LEU A 173 12.75 30.77 20.94
C LEU A 173 11.90 29.83 20.08
N CYS A 174 11.63 30.19 18.83
CA CYS A 174 10.94 29.30 17.86
C CYS A 174 11.78 28.06 17.55
N GLY A 175 13.08 28.25 17.33
CA GLY A 175 14.03 27.17 17.10
C GLY A 175 14.13 26.20 18.28
N LEU A 176 14.14 26.72 19.52
CA LEU A 176 14.11 25.88 20.72
C LEU A 176 12.86 24.99 20.79
N LEU A 177 11.68 25.58 20.53
CA LEU A 177 10.41 24.84 20.52
C LEU A 177 10.35 23.79 19.40
N TYR A 178 10.94 24.08 18.26
CA TYR A 178 11.07 23.12 17.16
C TYR A 178 12.01 21.97 17.53
N LEU A 179 13.19 22.29 18.05
CA LEU A 179 14.22 21.30 18.40
C LEU A 179 13.79 20.37 19.52
N LEU A 180 13.01 20.85 20.51
CA LEU A 180 12.52 20.03 21.63
C LEU A 180 11.74 18.78 21.15
N GLY A 181 11.06 18.86 20.00
CA GLY A 181 10.30 17.73 19.45
C GLY A 181 11.01 17.02 18.29
N SER A 182 12.16 17.50 17.85
CA SER A 182 12.88 16.92 16.72
C SER A 182 13.65 15.66 17.11
N ASN A 183 13.75 14.69 16.19
CA ASN A 183 14.55 13.48 16.38
C ASN A 183 16.01 13.79 16.68
N LEU A 184 16.58 14.87 16.10
CA LEU A 184 17.94 15.31 16.33
C LEU A 184 18.24 15.61 17.81
N PHE A 185 17.26 16.04 18.57
CA PHE A 185 17.41 16.35 19.98
C PHE A 185 16.95 15.20 20.89
N THR A 186 15.87 14.52 20.52
CA THR A 186 15.30 13.44 21.34
C THR A 186 16.17 12.16 21.36
N GLU A 187 17.02 11.96 20.36
CA GLU A 187 17.99 10.83 20.33
C GLU A 187 19.02 10.86 21.46
N PHE A 188 19.24 12.00 22.11
CA PHE A 188 20.17 12.10 23.26
C PHE A 188 19.54 11.67 24.60
N PHE A 189 18.24 11.38 24.64
CA PHE A 189 17.50 11.07 25.84
C PHE A 189 16.94 9.64 25.83
N THR A 190 16.58 9.14 27.02
CA THR A 190 15.85 7.87 27.13
C THR A 190 14.44 8.00 26.52
N ASN A 191 13.86 6.89 26.06
CA ASN A 191 12.58 6.91 25.34
C ASN A 191 11.46 7.62 26.09
N ASP A 192 11.33 7.43 27.41
CA ASP A 192 10.29 8.08 28.22
C ASP A 192 10.47 9.62 28.26
N THR A 193 11.72 10.08 28.38
CA THR A 193 12.02 11.50 28.36
C THR A 193 11.89 12.08 26.96
N ALA A 194 12.29 11.33 25.94
CA ALA A 194 12.13 11.69 24.54
C ALA A 194 10.64 11.86 24.16
N GLU A 195 9.79 10.94 24.60
CA GLU A 195 8.35 11.01 24.39
C GLU A 195 7.74 12.24 25.06
N THR A 196 8.13 12.49 26.33
CA THR A 196 7.70 13.70 27.05
C THR A 196 8.14 14.99 26.36
N LEU A 197 9.38 15.05 25.85
CA LEU A 197 9.89 16.20 25.09
C LEU A 197 9.15 16.40 23.76
N ARG A 198 8.82 15.32 23.06
CA ARG A 198 8.03 15.37 21.82
C ARG A 198 6.64 15.96 22.04
N LEU A 199 6.03 15.76 23.22
CA LEU A 199 4.73 16.36 23.55
C LEU A 199 4.76 17.89 23.58
N PHE A 200 5.86 18.49 23.97
CA PHE A 200 6.06 19.93 24.04
C PHE A 200 6.64 20.53 22.77
N GLY A 201 7.21 19.70 21.89
CA GLY A 201 7.83 20.14 20.65
C GLY A 201 6.83 20.51 19.56
N SER A 202 7.06 21.66 18.90
CA SER A 202 6.21 22.08 17.79
C SER A 202 6.46 21.30 16.50
N GLY A 203 7.66 20.72 16.31
CA GLY A 203 8.03 19.95 15.13
C GLY A 203 7.31 18.62 15.03
N SER A 204 7.27 17.84 16.13
CA SER A 204 6.62 16.53 16.15
C SER A 204 5.12 16.59 15.83
N ARG A 205 4.44 17.64 16.29
CA ARG A 205 3.02 17.89 15.99
C ARG A 205 2.82 18.29 14.54
N PHE A 206 3.74 19.05 13.98
CA PHE A 206 3.73 19.41 12.57
C PHE A 206 3.87 18.20 11.67
N ASP A 207 4.81 17.31 11.97
CA ASP A 207 5.05 16.07 11.23
C ASP A 207 3.83 15.13 11.29
N SER A 208 3.09 15.11 12.40
CA SER A 208 1.84 14.36 12.54
C SER A 208 0.79 14.83 11.52
N ILE A 209 0.55 16.13 11.46
CA ILE A 209 -0.48 16.70 10.57
C ILE A 209 -0.08 16.58 9.09
N THR A 210 1.20 16.76 8.74
CA THR A 210 1.67 16.70 7.35
C THR A 210 1.54 15.33 6.70
N ARG A 211 1.36 14.27 7.50
CA ARG A 211 1.03 12.92 7.00
C ARG A 211 -0.40 12.82 6.46
N GLY A 212 -1.22 13.84 6.63
CA GLY A 212 -2.61 13.88 6.19
C GLY A 212 -3.64 13.62 7.29
N VAL A 213 -3.20 13.54 8.55
CA VAL A 213 -4.06 13.28 9.70
C VAL A 213 -4.18 14.51 10.58
N ILE A 214 -5.39 15.01 10.77
CA ILE A 214 -5.66 16.13 11.68
C ILE A 214 -6.20 15.57 12.99
N ASP A 215 -5.41 15.72 14.05
CA ASP A 215 -5.80 15.38 15.41
C ASP A 215 -6.25 16.64 16.15
N LEU A 216 -7.36 16.57 16.88
CA LEU A 216 -7.84 17.70 17.69
C LEU A 216 -6.80 18.13 18.73
N ARG A 217 -6.01 17.20 19.25
CA ARG A 217 -4.90 17.49 20.20
C ARG A 217 -3.89 18.46 19.59
N ASP A 218 -3.52 18.25 18.32
CA ASP A 218 -2.53 19.10 17.64
C ASP A 218 -3.08 20.49 17.35
N LEU A 219 -4.37 20.58 16.99
CA LEU A 219 -5.05 21.87 16.82
C LEU A 219 -5.10 22.67 18.13
N ILE A 220 -5.48 22.03 19.25
CA ILE A 220 -5.54 22.65 20.57
C ILE A 220 -4.14 23.07 21.02
N TYR A 221 -3.10 22.28 20.77
CA TYR A 221 -1.74 22.62 21.08
C TYR A 221 -1.30 23.92 20.40
N TYR A 222 -1.44 24.04 19.07
CA TYR A 222 -1.06 25.28 18.37
C TYR A 222 -1.93 26.46 18.80
N LEU A 223 -3.23 26.27 18.98
CA LEU A 223 -4.12 27.32 19.45
C LEU A 223 -3.73 27.80 20.86
N SER A 224 -3.35 26.88 21.74
CA SER A 224 -2.90 27.20 23.10
C SER A 224 -1.61 28.01 23.08
N LEU A 225 -0.64 27.68 22.19
CA LEU A 225 0.58 28.46 22.00
C LEU A 225 0.25 29.89 21.53
N VAL A 226 -0.63 30.03 20.54
CA VAL A 226 -1.04 31.35 20.04
C VAL A 226 -1.67 32.18 21.17
N ILE A 227 -2.60 31.61 21.93
CA ILE A 227 -3.27 32.30 23.04
C ILE A 227 -2.26 32.64 24.16
N ALA A 228 -1.38 31.72 24.52
CA ALA A 228 -0.37 31.92 25.55
C ALA A 228 0.57 33.10 25.21
N PHE A 229 1.15 33.11 24.00
CA PHE A 229 2.11 34.15 23.63
C PHE A 229 1.46 35.49 23.29
N LEU A 230 0.23 35.51 22.75
CA LEU A 230 -0.55 36.75 22.63
C LEU A 230 -0.94 37.28 24.02
N GLY A 231 -1.31 36.42 24.95
CA GLY A 231 -1.56 36.80 26.35
C GLY A 231 -0.32 37.39 27.03
N LEU A 232 0.85 36.75 26.83
CA LEU A 232 2.14 37.26 27.31
C LEU A 232 2.53 38.60 26.65
N ASN A 233 2.22 38.75 25.35
CA ASN A 233 2.42 40.00 24.64
C ASN A 233 1.60 41.13 25.25
N VAL A 234 0.30 40.91 25.48
CA VAL A 234 -0.58 41.89 26.10
C VAL A 234 -0.12 42.20 27.55
N TYR A 235 0.26 41.20 28.32
CA TYR A 235 0.79 41.35 29.68
C TYR A 235 2.07 42.22 29.66
N THR A 236 2.95 42.00 28.71
CA THR A 236 4.20 42.83 28.60
C THR A 236 3.87 44.30 28.34
N LEU A 237 2.92 44.54 27.42
CA LEU A 237 2.47 45.93 27.10
C LEU A 237 1.77 46.59 28.30
N GLU A 238 0.89 45.90 28.99
CA GLU A 238 0.25 46.42 30.19
C GLU A 238 1.24 46.74 31.30
N LYS A 239 2.28 45.91 31.47
CA LYS A 239 3.35 46.10 32.45
C LYS A 239 4.13 47.37 32.23
N GLU A 240 4.29 47.88 31.03
CA GLU A 240 4.99 49.16 30.72
C GLU A 240 4.26 50.38 31.33
N GLY A 241 2.91 50.32 31.42
CA GLY A 241 2.09 51.35 32.06
C GLY A 241 2.09 51.31 33.60
N TRP A 242 2.83 50.39 34.24
CA TRP A 242 2.77 50.23 35.70
C TRP A 242 3.77 51.14 36.41
N ALA A 243 3.32 51.84 37.47
CA ALA A 243 4.19 52.57 38.35
C ALA A 243 5.20 51.64 39.08
N ARG A 244 6.46 52.05 39.15
CA ARG A 244 7.54 51.22 39.70
C ARG A 244 7.44 50.99 41.22
N PHE A 245 6.74 51.81 41.93
CA PHE A 245 6.75 51.80 43.41
C PHE A 245 5.42 51.50 44.10
N SER A 246 4.37 51.16 43.37
CA SER A 246 3.05 50.81 43.96
C SER A 246 2.49 49.53 43.37
N SER A 247 2.22 48.53 44.21
CA SER A 247 1.50 47.30 43.77
C SER A 247 -0.01 47.54 43.86
N THR A 248 -0.66 47.82 42.78
CA THR A 248 -2.10 47.99 42.69
C THR A 248 -2.81 46.66 42.56
N LEU A 249 -4.09 46.57 43.02
CA LEU A 249 -4.96 45.39 42.83
C LEU A 249 -5.01 44.97 41.36
N ARG A 250 -5.04 45.94 40.44
CA ARG A 250 -5.05 45.71 39.01
C ARG A 250 -3.78 44.97 38.55
N GLN A 251 -2.61 45.31 39.06
CA GLN A 251 -1.34 44.61 38.72
C GLN A 251 -1.34 43.17 39.24
N ARG A 252 -1.90 42.93 40.44
CA ARG A 252 -2.05 41.60 40.99
C ARG A 252 -3.03 40.75 40.16
N HIS A 253 -4.16 41.31 39.76
CA HIS A 253 -5.12 40.62 38.86
C HIS A 253 -4.52 40.25 37.54
N TRP A 254 -3.72 41.09 36.90
CA TRP A 254 -3.04 40.80 35.67
C TRP A 254 -1.98 39.70 35.83
N ARG A 255 -1.18 39.71 36.90
CA ARG A 255 -0.20 38.65 37.19
C ARG A 255 -0.88 37.31 37.42
N VAL A 256 -1.87 37.27 38.27
CA VAL A 256 -2.63 36.06 38.62
C VAL A 256 -3.42 35.57 37.39
N GLY A 257 -4.08 36.48 36.68
CA GLY A 257 -4.85 36.14 35.48
C GLY A 257 -3.97 35.53 34.38
N THR A 258 -2.79 36.10 34.10
CA THR A 258 -1.84 35.57 33.11
C THR A 258 -1.29 34.22 33.59
N PHE A 259 -0.93 34.06 34.84
CA PHE A 259 -0.50 32.79 35.39
C PHE A 259 -1.58 31.71 35.26
N LEU A 260 -2.81 32.03 35.64
CA LEU A 260 -3.96 31.13 35.52
C LEU A 260 -4.24 30.75 34.05
N LEU A 261 -4.12 31.72 33.13
CA LEU A 261 -4.27 31.46 31.71
C LEU A 261 -3.26 30.42 31.22
N LEU A 262 -1.98 30.62 31.53
CA LEU A 262 -0.91 29.70 31.14
C LEU A 262 -1.08 28.31 31.79
N ALA A 263 -1.43 28.28 33.07
CA ALA A 263 -1.68 27.05 33.80
C ALA A 263 -2.87 26.27 33.20
N ASN A 264 -3.98 26.95 32.90
CA ASN A 264 -5.14 26.30 32.26
C ASN A 264 -4.79 25.76 30.87
N LEU A 265 -4.06 26.51 30.03
CA LEU A 265 -3.64 26.05 28.73
C LEU A 265 -2.73 24.80 28.81
N LEU A 266 -1.82 24.77 29.80
CA LEU A 266 -0.97 23.60 30.05
C LEU A 266 -1.82 22.41 30.48
N VAL A 267 -2.69 22.59 31.48
CA VAL A 267 -3.60 21.53 31.98
C VAL A 267 -4.50 21.01 30.88
N THR A 268 -5.03 21.89 30.02
CA THR A 268 -5.85 21.48 28.87
C THR A 268 -5.07 20.59 27.92
N ASN A 269 -3.82 20.92 27.60
CA ASN A 269 -2.98 20.07 26.74
C ASN A 269 -2.68 18.70 27.37
N ILE A 270 -2.42 18.64 28.68
CA ILE A 270 -2.22 17.38 29.39
C ILE A 270 -3.51 16.56 29.44
N TRP A 271 -4.65 17.21 29.75
CA TRP A 271 -5.95 16.56 29.82
C TRP A 271 -6.41 15.97 28.48
N MET A 272 -6.05 16.60 27.37
CA MET A 272 -6.39 16.15 26.03
C MET A 272 -5.57 14.94 25.56
N GLN A 273 -4.46 14.59 26.21
CA GLN A 273 -3.56 13.51 25.80
C GLN A 273 -4.25 12.15 25.62
N PRO A 274 -5.09 11.67 26.54
CA PRO A 274 -5.74 10.37 26.41
C PRO A 274 -6.87 10.34 25.38
N ILE A 275 -7.32 11.49 24.85
CA ILE A 275 -8.44 11.58 23.92
C ILE A 275 -7.92 11.40 22.50
N SER A 276 -7.93 10.17 21.98
CA SER A 276 -7.48 9.82 20.62
C SER A 276 -8.59 9.78 19.58
N GLN A 277 -9.86 9.80 20.01
CA GLN A 277 -11.04 9.53 19.18
C GLN A 277 -11.37 10.62 18.15
N LEU A 278 -10.90 11.86 18.36
CA LEU A 278 -11.21 12.99 17.48
C LEU A 278 -10.08 13.22 16.47
N ARG A 279 -10.02 12.32 15.51
CA ARG A 279 -9.00 12.30 14.48
C ARG A 279 -9.64 12.23 13.09
N TRP A 280 -9.17 13.06 12.16
CA TRP A 280 -9.65 13.08 10.78
C TRP A 280 -8.51 12.70 9.84
N ASP A 281 -8.66 11.57 9.17
CA ASP A 281 -7.78 11.13 8.10
C ASP A 281 -8.27 11.70 6.77
N LEU A 282 -7.49 12.62 6.20
CA LEU A 282 -7.76 13.28 4.93
C LEU A 282 -7.10 12.57 3.74
N THR A 283 -6.30 11.53 3.99
CA THR A 283 -5.59 10.82 2.93
C THR A 283 -6.56 10.11 1.99
N GLN A 284 -6.22 10.07 0.71
CA GLN A 284 -6.98 9.29 -0.26
C GLN A 284 -6.83 7.80 0.09
N GLY A 285 -7.95 7.14 0.40
CA GLY A 285 -7.96 5.76 0.88
C GLY A 285 -7.87 5.60 2.41
N LYS A 286 -7.87 6.70 3.19
CA LYS A 286 -7.83 6.66 4.68
C LYS A 286 -6.70 5.78 5.22
N LEU A 287 -5.47 6.04 4.78
CA LEU A 287 -4.28 5.22 5.06
C LEU A 287 -3.89 5.11 6.54
N HIS A 288 -4.42 6.00 7.38
CA HIS A 288 -4.12 6.08 8.82
C HIS A 288 -5.28 5.66 9.72
N SER A 289 -6.29 5.00 9.17
CA SER A 289 -7.41 4.36 9.90
C SER A 289 -7.60 2.94 9.39
N ILE A 290 -8.03 2.00 10.24
CA ILE A 290 -8.30 0.63 9.82
C ILE A 290 -9.51 0.57 8.88
N SER A 291 -9.46 -0.36 7.93
CA SER A 291 -10.48 -0.56 6.90
C SER A 291 -11.78 -1.11 7.49
N GLU A 292 -12.87 -0.94 6.74
CA GLU A 292 -14.14 -1.57 7.08
C GLU A 292 -14.00 -3.09 7.18
N SER A 293 -13.23 -3.71 6.28
CA SER A 293 -12.95 -5.16 6.30
C SER A 293 -12.21 -5.59 7.57
N SER A 294 -11.23 -4.78 8.03
CA SER A 294 -10.54 -5.03 9.32
C SER A 294 -11.48 -4.87 10.50
N GLN A 295 -12.38 -3.88 10.46
CA GLN A 295 -13.39 -3.65 11.50
C GLN A 295 -14.42 -4.80 11.54
N GLU A 296 -14.89 -5.25 10.38
CA GLU A 296 -15.82 -6.38 10.30
C GLU A 296 -15.21 -7.67 10.85
N LEU A 297 -13.93 -7.95 10.53
CA LEU A 297 -13.23 -9.11 11.05
C LEU A 297 -13.09 -9.06 12.58
N VAL A 298 -12.73 -7.90 13.11
CA VAL A 298 -12.62 -7.69 14.56
C VAL A 298 -13.99 -7.77 15.24
N GLY A 299 -15.06 -7.33 14.56
CA GLY A 299 -16.45 -7.45 15.05
C GLY A 299 -16.95 -8.90 15.16
N GLN A 300 -16.29 -9.85 14.49
CA GLN A 300 -16.64 -11.28 14.56
C GLN A 300 -16.00 -12.02 15.75
N LEU A 301 -15.16 -11.35 16.53
CA LEU A 301 -14.48 -11.94 17.68
C LEU A 301 -15.47 -12.25 18.80
N ARG A 302 -15.45 -13.49 19.28
CA ARG A 302 -16.26 -13.97 20.42
C ARG A 302 -15.47 -14.04 21.72
N GLU A 303 -14.18 -14.34 21.61
CA GLU A 303 -13.21 -14.40 22.69
C GLU A 303 -12.26 -13.18 22.64
N PRO A 304 -11.62 -12.81 23.76
CA PRO A 304 -10.66 -11.72 23.77
C PRO A 304 -9.45 -12.00 22.89
N LEU A 305 -9.17 -11.09 21.95
CA LEU A 305 -7.97 -11.08 21.13
C LEU A 305 -6.88 -10.25 21.83
N LEU A 306 -5.69 -10.80 21.99
CA LEU A 306 -4.51 -10.08 22.47
C LEU A 306 -3.60 -9.72 21.29
N ILE A 307 -3.33 -8.44 21.12
CA ILE A 307 -2.29 -7.93 20.21
C ILE A 307 -1.17 -7.35 21.09
N ARG A 308 -0.01 -7.99 21.15
CA ARG A 308 1.10 -7.55 21.97
C ARG A 308 2.29 -7.13 21.12
N GLY A 309 2.70 -5.88 21.24
CA GLY A 309 3.91 -5.36 20.59
C GLY A 309 5.13 -5.53 21.46
N TYR A 310 6.14 -6.20 20.95
CA TYR A 310 7.45 -6.37 21.56
C TYR A 310 8.41 -5.36 20.95
N PHE A 311 8.64 -4.24 21.64
CA PHE A 311 9.48 -3.16 21.15
C PHE A 311 10.53 -2.80 22.20
N SER A 312 11.81 -2.91 21.83
CA SER A 312 12.89 -2.53 22.72
C SER A 312 13.12 -1.03 22.75
N ALA A 313 13.34 -0.49 23.95
CA ALA A 313 13.74 0.90 24.15
C ALA A 313 15.06 1.26 23.44
N ARG A 314 15.95 0.29 23.25
CA ARG A 314 17.19 0.43 22.50
C ARG A 314 17.07 -0.32 21.17
N ASN A 315 16.53 0.34 20.17
CA ASN A 315 16.44 -0.17 18.81
C ASN A 315 17.32 0.64 17.85
N HIS A 316 17.44 0.15 16.61
CA HIS A 316 18.14 0.88 15.56
C HIS A 316 17.47 2.25 15.34
N PRO A 317 18.22 3.38 15.21
CA PRO A 317 17.64 4.71 15.03
C PRO A 317 16.65 4.83 13.89
N MET A 318 16.81 4.03 12.82
CA MET A 318 15.85 4.02 11.69
C MET A 318 14.51 3.34 12.02
N LEU A 319 14.41 2.57 13.10
CA LEU A 319 13.18 1.93 13.55
C LEU A 319 12.38 2.81 14.53
N ALA A 320 13.04 3.73 15.20
CA ALA A 320 12.42 4.62 16.19
C ALA A 320 11.18 5.38 15.64
N PRO A 321 11.14 5.89 14.39
CA PRO A 321 9.95 6.55 13.86
C PRO A 321 8.82 5.58 13.44
N LEU A 322 9.09 4.27 13.34
CA LEU A 322 8.12 3.26 12.90
C LEU A 322 7.30 2.69 14.06
N GLU A 323 7.89 2.58 15.24
CA GLU A 323 7.23 2.08 16.45
C GLU A 323 5.96 2.86 16.81
N PRO A 324 5.95 4.20 16.89
CA PRO A 324 4.73 4.96 17.18
C PRO A 324 3.62 4.74 16.14
N GLN A 325 3.97 4.47 14.88
CA GLN A 325 3.00 4.19 13.82
C GLN A 325 2.30 2.85 14.08
N LEU A 326 3.07 1.80 14.42
CA LEU A 326 2.51 0.50 14.79
C LEU A 326 1.68 0.57 16.08
N ARG A 327 2.17 1.28 17.10
CA ARG A 327 1.42 1.50 18.35
C ARG A 327 0.05 2.13 18.08
N ASN A 328 0.01 3.19 17.26
CA ASN A 328 -1.24 3.86 16.92
C ASN A 328 -2.19 2.93 16.16
N LEU A 329 -1.68 2.17 15.20
CA LEU A 329 -2.48 1.22 14.44
C LEU A 329 -3.06 0.13 15.35
N MET A 330 -2.24 -0.45 16.23
CA MET A 330 -2.71 -1.47 17.19
C MET A 330 -3.80 -0.92 18.14
N LEU A 331 -3.69 0.35 18.56
CA LEU A 331 -4.72 1.00 19.38
C LEU A 331 -6.03 1.21 18.59
N GLU A 332 -5.98 1.43 17.29
CA GLU A 332 -7.18 1.48 16.45
C GLU A 332 -7.92 0.15 16.38
N TYR A 333 -7.18 -0.98 16.36
CA TYR A 333 -7.80 -2.32 16.50
C TYR A 333 -8.47 -2.50 17.86
N ALA A 334 -7.86 -2.00 18.95
CA ALA A 334 -8.46 -2.05 20.26
C ALA A 334 -9.76 -1.24 20.35
N GLU A 335 -9.79 -0.06 19.72
CA GLU A 335 -10.98 0.79 19.66
C GLU A 335 -12.09 0.15 18.83
N ALA A 336 -11.76 -0.37 17.65
CA ALA A 336 -12.72 -1.07 16.79
C ALA A 336 -13.30 -2.33 17.43
N GLY A 337 -12.49 -3.03 18.25
CA GLY A 337 -12.89 -4.26 18.92
C GLY A 337 -13.82 -4.09 20.11
N GLY A 338 -14.14 -2.85 20.51
CA GLY A 338 -15.17 -2.55 21.54
C GLY A 338 -14.97 -3.27 22.89
N GLY A 339 -13.72 -3.59 23.25
CA GLY A 339 -13.37 -4.31 24.48
C GLY A 339 -13.00 -5.79 24.27
N ASN A 340 -13.24 -6.37 23.09
CA ASN A 340 -12.80 -7.73 22.74
C ASN A 340 -11.35 -7.78 22.23
N VAL A 341 -10.72 -6.64 21.95
CA VAL A 341 -9.32 -6.55 21.57
C VAL A 341 -8.51 -5.85 22.65
N ARG A 342 -7.53 -6.54 23.18
CA ARG A 342 -6.59 -6.03 24.17
C ARG A 342 -5.25 -5.79 23.53
N VAL A 343 -4.71 -4.58 23.70
CA VAL A 343 -3.39 -4.21 23.18
C VAL A 343 -2.43 -4.01 24.34
N GLU A 344 -1.23 -4.59 24.23
CA GLU A 344 -0.16 -4.45 25.21
C GLU A 344 1.14 -4.10 24.51
N PHE A 345 1.97 -3.28 25.16
CA PHE A 345 3.31 -2.94 24.68
C PHE A 345 4.33 -3.34 25.74
N VAL A 346 5.30 -4.15 25.34
CA VAL A 346 6.27 -4.76 26.23
C VAL A 346 7.67 -4.56 25.68
N ASP A 347 8.61 -4.16 26.55
CA ASP A 347 10.04 -4.28 26.27
C ASP A 347 10.59 -5.51 27.01
N PRO A 348 10.90 -6.61 26.29
CA PRO A 348 11.41 -7.82 26.90
C PRO A 348 12.76 -7.60 27.59
N ALA A 349 13.60 -6.70 27.09
CA ALA A 349 14.92 -6.43 27.65
C ALA A 349 14.87 -5.84 29.09
N LEU A 350 13.73 -5.25 29.47
CA LEU A 350 13.53 -4.68 30.81
C LEU A 350 12.98 -5.69 31.84
N ASN A 351 12.43 -6.82 31.37
CA ASN A 351 11.79 -7.81 32.23
C ASN A 351 12.19 -9.25 31.85
N PRO A 352 13.10 -9.90 32.63
CA PRO A 352 13.59 -11.25 32.33
C PRO A 352 12.50 -12.33 32.21
N ALA A 353 11.37 -12.17 32.91
CA ALA A 353 10.27 -13.12 32.84
C ALA A 353 9.55 -13.01 31.49
N LEU A 354 9.33 -11.79 30.97
CA LEU A 354 8.73 -11.54 29.68
C LEU A 354 9.67 -11.86 28.51
N GLU A 355 10.98 -11.67 28.72
CA GLU A 355 11.99 -12.09 27.75
C GLU A 355 12.01 -13.62 27.60
N LYS A 356 11.94 -14.35 28.74
CA LYS A 356 11.83 -15.79 28.71
C LYS A 356 10.54 -16.28 28.04
N GLU A 357 9.41 -15.65 28.34
CA GLU A 357 8.14 -15.93 27.69
C GLU A 357 8.25 -15.72 26.16
N ALA A 358 8.78 -14.58 25.72
CA ALA A 358 8.94 -14.24 24.31
C ALA A 358 9.84 -15.25 23.57
N ASN A 359 10.98 -15.60 24.18
CA ASN A 359 11.97 -16.47 23.55
C ASN A 359 11.55 -17.95 23.55
N GLU A 360 11.06 -18.49 24.70
CA GLU A 360 10.78 -19.91 24.87
C GLU A 360 9.40 -20.32 24.35
N TYR A 361 8.35 -19.51 24.60
CA TYR A 361 6.99 -19.87 24.20
C TYR A 361 6.62 -19.40 22.80
N TYR A 362 7.04 -18.19 22.42
CA TYR A 362 6.66 -17.58 21.14
C TYR A 362 7.79 -17.55 20.12
N ASN A 363 8.97 -18.01 20.46
CA ASN A 363 10.18 -17.98 19.60
C ASN A 363 10.50 -16.59 19.04
N ILE A 364 10.15 -15.54 19.80
CA ILE A 364 10.44 -14.15 19.45
C ILE A 364 11.85 -13.82 19.96
N LYS A 365 12.81 -13.71 19.06
CA LYS A 365 14.23 -13.45 19.37
C LYS A 365 14.60 -12.01 19.06
N ALA A 366 15.52 -11.46 19.86
CA ALA A 366 16.11 -10.16 19.57
C ALA A 366 16.88 -10.20 18.24
N THR A 367 16.61 -9.24 17.38
CA THR A 367 17.30 -9.10 16.09
C THR A 367 18.56 -8.27 16.28
N PRO A 368 19.76 -8.76 15.88
CA PRO A 368 20.98 -7.97 15.96
C PRO A 368 21.03 -6.95 14.82
N PHE A 369 21.24 -5.68 15.16
CA PHE A 369 21.42 -4.58 14.23
C PHE A 369 22.82 -4.01 14.35
N GLN A 370 23.49 -3.80 13.24
CA GLN A 370 24.77 -3.11 13.21
C GLN A 370 24.51 -1.60 13.09
N VAL A 371 24.76 -0.87 14.17
CA VAL A 371 24.70 0.59 14.18
C VAL A 371 26.11 1.12 14.00
N SER A 372 26.35 1.75 12.85
CA SER A 372 27.63 2.42 12.56
C SER A 372 27.47 3.93 12.73
N ASP A 373 28.12 4.50 13.73
CA ASP A 373 28.29 5.94 13.86
C ASP A 373 29.69 6.32 13.34
N ARG A 374 29.94 7.63 13.17
CA ARG A 374 31.23 8.16 12.62
C ARG A 374 32.47 7.67 13.38
N TYR A 375 32.30 7.20 14.59
CA TYR A 375 33.40 6.84 15.50
C TYR A 375 33.35 5.41 16.04
N GLN A 376 32.23 4.72 15.96
CA GLN A 376 32.09 3.33 16.51
C GLN A 376 31.06 2.55 15.68
N ALA A 377 31.35 1.26 15.45
CA ALA A 377 30.37 0.28 15.03
C ALA A 377 29.97 -0.55 16.25
N SER A 378 28.70 -0.48 16.64
CA SER A 378 28.15 -1.26 17.75
C SER A 378 27.06 -2.20 17.25
N LEU A 379 27.01 -3.40 17.84
CA LEU A 379 25.93 -4.34 17.58
C LEU A 379 24.86 -4.12 18.66
N VAL A 380 23.68 -3.69 18.24
CA VAL A 380 22.53 -3.49 19.12
C VAL A 380 21.53 -4.58 18.83
N SER A 381 21.17 -5.38 19.82
CA SER A 381 20.10 -6.37 19.71
C SER A 381 18.80 -5.79 20.26
N GLY A 382 17.74 -5.81 19.48
CA GLY A 382 16.44 -5.27 19.87
C GLY A 382 15.28 -6.13 19.40
N TYR A 383 14.18 -6.04 20.12
CA TYR A 383 12.91 -6.67 19.77
C TYR A 383 12.08 -5.71 18.91
N PHE A 384 11.54 -6.21 17.81
CA PHE A 384 10.62 -5.49 16.96
C PHE A 384 9.67 -6.50 16.31
N SER A 385 8.66 -6.92 17.05
CA SER A 385 7.71 -7.97 16.64
C SER A 385 6.33 -7.72 17.24
N ILE A 386 5.30 -8.27 16.62
CA ILE A 386 3.92 -8.23 17.11
C ILE A 386 3.42 -9.65 17.28
N LEU A 387 2.90 -9.97 18.45
CA LEU A 387 2.19 -11.20 18.75
C LEU A 387 0.69 -10.94 18.66
N VAL A 388 0.01 -11.73 17.84
CA VAL A 388 -1.44 -11.79 17.77
C VAL A 388 -1.87 -13.13 18.37
N LYS A 389 -2.68 -13.11 19.42
CA LYS A 389 -3.12 -14.31 20.15
C LYS A 389 -4.61 -14.31 20.38
N TYR A 390 -5.26 -15.40 19.99
CA TYR A 390 -6.69 -15.65 20.19
C TYR A 390 -6.88 -17.00 20.86
N ALA A 391 -7.37 -17.00 22.10
CA ALA A 391 -7.42 -18.17 22.95
C ALA A 391 -6.05 -18.88 23.07
N ASN A 392 -5.91 -20.08 22.53
CA ASN A 392 -4.67 -20.87 22.53
C ASN A 392 -3.84 -20.71 21.24
N GLU A 393 -4.45 -20.15 20.18
CA GLU A 393 -3.80 -19.94 18.90
C GLU A 393 -3.06 -18.63 18.87
N TYR A 394 -1.86 -18.60 18.26
CA TYR A 394 -1.09 -17.38 18.14
C TYR A 394 -0.31 -17.31 16.84
N GLN A 395 -0.07 -16.08 16.38
CA GLN A 395 0.82 -15.79 15.28
C GLN A 395 1.78 -14.67 15.63
N VAL A 396 3.01 -14.79 15.18
CA VAL A 396 4.06 -13.79 15.40
C VAL A 396 4.39 -13.12 14.07
N LEU A 397 4.25 -11.80 14.05
CA LEU A 397 4.75 -10.96 12.97
C LEU A 397 6.15 -10.48 13.36
N SER A 398 7.15 -10.98 12.66
CA SER A 398 8.55 -10.66 12.91
C SER A 398 8.96 -9.34 12.23
N PHE A 399 10.16 -8.89 12.51
CA PHE A 399 10.79 -7.76 11.83
C PHE A 399 10.72 -7.87 10.29
N SER A 400 11.00 -9.05 9.74
CA SER A 400 10.97 -9.30 8.30
C SER A 400 9.58 -9.20 7.66
N ASP A 401 8.53 -9.40 8.43
CA ASP A 401 7.15 -9.32 7.97
C ASP A 401 6.65 -7.88 7.95
N LEU A 402 7.03 -7.10 8.95
CA LEU A 402 6.55 -5.73 9.16
C LEU A 402 7.34 -4.68 8.37
N ILE A 403 8.62 -4.96 8.06
CA ILE A 403 9.56 -3.96 7.58
C ILE A 403 10.04 -4.24 6.17
N GLU A 404 10.11 -3.17 5.38
CA GLU A 404 10.76 -3.14 4.08
C GLU A 404 11.97 -2.20 4.13
N ALA A 405 13.15 -2.75 3.84
CA ALA A 405 14.36 -1.96 3.69
C ALA A 405 14.50 -1.52 2.22
N ARG A 406 14.64 -0.22 1.98
CA ARG A 406 14.87 0.37 0.66
C ARG A 406 16.23 1.06 0.65
N THR A 407 16.94 0.94 -0.45
CA THR A 407 18.14 1.73 -0.67
C THR A 407 17.75 2.96 -1.51
N SER A 408 17.89 4.15 -0.93
CA SER A 408 17.62 5.40 -1.64
C SER A 408 18.62 5.57 -2.80
N THR A 409 18.25 6.32 -3.83
CA THR A 409 19.13 6.73 -4.95
C THR A 409 20.40 7.44 -4.47
N SER A 410 20.42 7.95 -3.26
CA SER A 410 21.61 8.52 -2.59
C SER A 410 22.49 7.49 -1.88
N GLY A 411 22.19 6.18 -1.99
CA GLY A 411 22.92 5.10 -1.33
C GLY A 411 22.62 4.96 0.18
N LYS A 412 21.67 5.71 0.74
CA LYS A 412 21.23 5.56 2.13
C LYS A 412 20.15 4.50 2.23
N ALA A 413 20.29 3.59 3.18
CA ALA A 413 19.22 2.66 3.53
C ALA A 413 18.06 3.44 4.17
N GLU A 414 16.85 3.26 3.68
CA GLU A 414 15.60 3.77 4.24
C GLU A 414 14.75 2.59 4.67
N VAL A 415 14.21 2.64 5.87
CA VAL A 415 13.39 1.56 6.44
C VAL A 415 11.96 2.07 6.59
N ARG A 416 11.00 1.31 6.08
CA ARG A 416 9.56 1.65 6.13
C ARG A 416 8.73 0.44 6.56
N LEU A 417 7.55 0.70 7.09
CA LEU A 417 6.54 -0.36 7.26
C LEU A 417 6.01 -0.79 5.89
N ARG A 418 5.85 -2.10 5.70
CA ARG A 418 5.37 -2.68 4.45
C ARG A 418 3.88 -2.44 4.24
N ASN A 419 3.04 -3.11 4.98
CA ASN A 419 1.58 -2.92 5.07
C ASN A 419 1.09 -3.47 6.41
N PRO A 420 1.29 -2.74 7.50
CA PRO A 420 1.04 -3.26 8.83
C PRO A 420 -0.44 -3.57 9.08
N GLU A 421 -1.37 -2.87 8.46
CA GLU A 421 -2.80 -3.19 8.56
C GLU A 421 -3.10 -4.56 7.95
N PHE A 422 -2.61 -4.81 6.75
CA PHE A 422 -2.78 -6.10 6.07
C PHE A 422 -2.16 -7.24 6.88
N ASP A 423 -0.92 -7.05 7.35
CA ASP A 423 -0.20 -8.08 8.09
C ASP A 423 -0.88 -8.41 9.43
N ILE A 424 -1.33 -7.41 10.18
CA ILE A 424 -2.05 -7.60 11.45
C ILE A 424 -3.43 -8.22 11.20
N THR A 425 -4.20 -7.72 10.21
CA THR A 425 -5.53 -8.27 9.91
C THR A 425 -5.43 -9.72 9.44
N ARG A 426 -4.42 -10.03 8.62
CA ARG A 426 -4.14 -11.41 8.20
C ARG A 426 -3.83 -12.28 9.42
N ALA A 427 -2.94 -11.83 10.31
CA ALA A 427 -2.61 -12.59 11.51
C ALA A 427 -3.84 -12.80 12.41
N ILE A 428 -4.71 -11.79 12.55
CA ILE A 428 -5.99 -11.94 13.28
C ILE A 428 -6.86 -12.99 12.61
N ARG A 429 -7.01 -12.93 11.28
CA ARG A 429 -7.77 -13.92 10.53
C ARG A 429 -7.21 -15.32 10.73
N ASP A 430 -5.90 -15.47 10.59
CA ASP A 430 -5.24 -16.77 10.65
C ASP A 430 -5.39 -17.42 12.04
N VAL A 431 -5.24 -16.67 13.14
CA VAL A 431 -5.47 -17.22 14.50
C VAL A 431 -6.95 -17.48 14.76
N LEU A 432 -7.86 -16.67 14.22
CA LEU A 432 -9.30 -16.91 14.31
C LEU A 432 -9.69 -18.18 13.57
N TYR A 433 -9.11 -18.40 12.40
CA TYR A 433 -9.35 -19.58 11.57
C TYR A 433 -8.74 -20.83 12.20
N SER A 434 -7.51 -20.76 12.71
CA SER A 434 -6.90 -21.86 13.45
C SER A 434 -7.73 -22.27 14.67
N TYR A 435 -8.23 -21.29 15.42
CA TYR A 435 -9.10 -21.54 16.56
C TYR A 435 -10.43 -22.21 16.15
N ARG A 436 -11.07 -21.74 15.09
CA ARG A 436 -12.30 -22.32 14.57
C ARG A 436 -12.07 -23.69 13.94
N SER A 437 -10.94 -23.88 13.24
CA SER A 437 -10.60 -25.17 12.60
C SER A 437 -10.13 -26.25 13.56
N GLY A 438 -9.71 -25.90 14.77
CA GLY A 438 -9.27 -26.86 15.80
C GLY A 438 -10.33 -27.81 16.32
N GLY A 439 -11.59 -27.72 15.87
CA GLY A 439 -12.68 -28.58 16.32
C GLY A 439 -13.79 -28.87 15.34
N ASP A 440 -14.08 -28.03 14.35
CA ASP A 440 -15.26 -28.22 13.53
C ASP A 440 -15.16 -27.59 12.13
N LEU A 441 -14.95 -28.44 11.11
CA LEU A 441 -14.95 -28.07 9.69
C LEU A 441 -16.26 -27.35 9.28
N PHE A 442 -17.38 -27.71 9.93
CA PHE A 442 -18.67 -27.17 9.60
C PHE A 442 -18.97 -25.83 10.25
N ALA A 443 -18.18 -25.41 11.24
CA ALA A 443 -18.34 -24.10 11.88
C ALA A 443 -18.10 -22.95 10.89
N GLY A 444 -17.14 -23.12 9.96
CA GLY A 444 -16.77 -22.14 8.92
C GLY A 444 -17.69 -22.13 7.70
N ILE A 445 -18.62 -23.07 7.57
CA ILE A 445 -19.57 -23.14 6.45
C ILE A 445 -20.77 -22.23 6.77
N GLU A 446 -20.99 -21.22 5.93
CA GLU A 446 -22.12 -20.27 6.11
C GLU A 446 -23.42 -20.77 5.49
N GLN A 447 -23.34 -21.43 4.33
CA GLN A 447 -24.51 -21.99 3.62
C GLN A 447 -24.49 -23.50 3.69
N PRO A 448 -25.65 -24.17 3.83
CA PRO A 448 -25.69 -25.62 3.84
C PRO A 448 -25.07 -26.20 2.56
N VAL A 449 -24.18 -27.16 2.74
CA VAL A 449 -23.53 -27.89 1.65
C VAL A 449 -24.18 -29.25 1.52
N GLU A 450 -24.54 -29.62 0.30
CA GLU A 450 -25.12 -30.91 -0.03
C GLU A 450 -24.10 -31.77 -0.78
N PHE A 451 -23.87 -32.99 -0.27
CA PHE A 451 -23.14 -34.00 -1.01
C PHE A 451 -24.12 -34.76 -1.90
N ILE A 452 -23.86 -34.78 -3.19
CA ILE A 452 -24.69 -35.47 -4.17
C ILE A 452 -23.83 -36.53 -4.87
N ALA A 453 -24.22 -37.80 -4.72
CA ALA A 453 -23.59 -38.90 -5.43
C ALA A 453 -24.51 -39.37 -6.56
N TYR A 454 -24.03 -39.30 -7.79
CA TYR A 454 -24.71 -39.88 -8.98
C TYR A 454 -24.13 -41.25 -9.23
N VAL A 455 -24.86 -42.29 -8.80
CA VAL A 455 -24.38 -43.67 -8.75
C VAL A 455 -25.42 -44.58 -9.34
N SER A 456 -25.02 -45.42 -10.28
CA SER A 456 -25.88 -46.47 -10.87
C SER A 456 -26.37 -47.48 -9.86
N ASP A 457 -27.39 -48.26 -10.24
CA ASP A 457 -27.92 -49.36 -9.41
C ASP A 457 -26.81 -50.39 -9.12
N ALA A 458 -26.93 -51.06 -7.97
CA ALA A 458 -25.99 -52.07 -7.49
C ALA A 458 -25.67 -53.16 -8.53
N ASP A 459 -26.64 -53.51 -9.35
CA ASP A 459 -26.51 -54.56 -10.39
C ASP A 459 -25.62 -54.15 -11.58
N LEU A 460 -25.40 -52.85 -11.75
CA LEU A 460 -24.53 -52.27 -12.79
C LEU A 460 -23.13 -51.92 -12.28
N LEU A 461 -22.94 -51.87 -10.96
CA LEU A 461 -21.68 -51.50 -10.37
C LEU A 461 -20.73 -52.67 -10.20
N PRO A 462 -19.42 -52.52 -10.41
CA PRO A 462 -18.41 -53.46 -10.00
C PRO A 462 -18.42 -53.75 -8.48
N ASP A 463 -18.15 -55.00 -8.07
CA ASP A 463 -18.14 -55.39 -6.65
C ASP A 463 -17.24 -54.53 -5.75
N ALA A 464 -16.10 -54.04 -6.28
CA ALA A 464 -15.20 -53.16 -5.60
C ALA A 464 -15.83 -51.78 -5.23
N LEU A 465 -16.73 -51.28 -6.09
CA LEU A 465 -17.44 -50.01 -5.86
C LEU A 465 -18.56 -50.16 -4.85
N LEU A 466 -19.17 -51.32 -4.74
CA LEU A 466 -20.23 -51.57 -3.74
C LEU A 466 -19.68 -51.50 -2.33
N GLY A 467 -18.54 -52.16 -2.05
CA GLY A 467 -17.89 -52.07 -0.74
C GLY A 467 -17.39 -50.65 -0.39
N TYR A 468 -16.95 -49.90 -1.41
CA TYR A 468 -16.55 -48.51 -1.26
C TYR A 468 -17.74 -47.61 -0.95
N LEU A 469 -18.86 -47.80 -1.59
CA LEU A 469 -20.10 -47.07 -1.42
C LEU A 469 -20.63 -47.13 0.01
N ASP A 470 -20.58 -48.34 0.61
CA ASP A 470 -20.98 -48.53 2.00
C ASP A 470 -20.07 -47.81 2.98
N SER A 471 -18.76 -47.77 2.69
CA SER A 471 -17.82 -47.01 3.49
C SER A 471 -17.98 -45.49 3.33
N ILE A 472 -18.35 -45.02 2.13
CA ILE A 472 -18.70 -43.60 1.89
C ILE A 472 -19.93 -43.24 2.75
N LYS A 473 -21.00 -44.00 2.69
CA LYS A 473 -22.23 -43.78 3.47
C LYS A 473 -21.94 -43.67 4.96
N ALA A 474 -21.11 -44.57 5.49
CA ALA A 474 -20.75 -44.57 6.90
C ALA A 474 -19.99 -43.29 7.29
N GLN A 475 -19.10 -42.75 6.42
CA GLN A 475 -18.37 -41.49 6.67
C GLN A 475 -19.28 -40.28 6.52
N LEU A 476 -20.20 -40.27 5.56
CA LEU A 476 -21.17 -39.19 5.38
C LEU A 476 -22.12 -39.11 6.59
N ASP A 477 -22.55 -40.24 7.16
CA ASP A 477 -23.37 -40.26 8.38
C ASP A 477 -22.65 -39.65 9.58
N ILE A 478 -21.34 -39.84 9.67
CA ILE A 478 -20.51 -39.18 10.69
C ILE A 478 -20.44 -37.65 10.43
N ALA A 479 -20.24 -37.25 9.18
CA ALA A 479 -20.17 -35.83 8.79
C ALA A 479 -21.52 -35.14 9.03
N VAL A 480 -22.64 -35.75 8.70
CA VAL A 480 -23.97 -35.16 8.96
C VAL A 480 -24.21 -34.96 10.46
N LYS A 481 -23.85 -35.91 11.31
CA LYS A 481 -23.97 -35.78 12.77
C LYS A 481 -23.08 -34.68 13.33
N ALA A 482 -21.92 -34.47 12.73
CA ALA A 482 -20.97 -33.43 13.16
C ALA A 482 -21.33 -32.03 12.63
N SER A 483 -22.16 -31.91 11.59
CA SER A 483 -22.40 -30.65 10.87
C SER A 483 -23.44 -29.72 11.47
N ASP A 484 -24.16 -30.17 12.51
CA ASP A 484 -25.28 -29.41 13.14
C ASP A 484 -26.29 -28.88 12.11
N GLY A 485 -26.59 -29.69 11.08
CA GLY A 485 -27.55 -29.34 10.03
C GLY A 485 -27.03 -28.59 8.83
N LYS A 486 -25.73 -28.27 8.79
CA LYS A 486 -25.09 -27.57 7.67
C LYS A 486 -24.61 -28.46 6.53
N PHE A 487 -24.65 -29.77 6.72
CA PHE A 487 -24.27 -30.77 5.74
C PHE A 487 -25.35 -31.82 5.58
N SER A 488 -25.67 -32.13 4.34
CA SER A 488 -26.60 -33.20 3.97
C SER A 488 -26.07 -34.02 2.81
N TYR A 489 -26.62 -35.23 2.59
CA TYR A 489 -26.21 -35.97 1.43
C TYR A 489 -27.40 -36.70 0.79
N ARG A 490 -27.32 -36.98 -0.50
CA ARG A 490 -28.25 -37.82 -1.23
C ARG A 490 -27.53 -38.60 -2.32
N PHE A 491 -28.08 -39.77 -2.63
CA PHE A 491 -27.67 -40.63 -3.72
C PHE A 491 -28.77 -40.60 -4.78
N LEU A 492 -28.40 -40.36 -6.00
CA LEU A 492 -29.27 -40.28 -7.14
C LEU A 492 -28.84 -41.32 -8.16
N GLN A 493 -29.81 -42.02 -8.75
CA GLN A 493 -29.59 -43.02 -9.80
C GLN A 493 -29.85 -42.36 -11.14
N PRO A 494 -28.82 -42.12 -12.00
CA PRO A 494 -28.98 -41.44 -13.27
C PRO A 494 -29.89 -42.16 -14.27
N GLU A 495 -29.94 -43.50 -14.22
CA GLU A 495 -30.75 -44.30 -15.09
C GLU A 495 -32.23 -44.35 -14.72
N ALA A 496 -32.59 -43.90 -13.51
CA ALA A 496 -33.98 -43.83 -13.09
C ALA A 496 -34.79 -42.88 -13.97
N ASP A 497 -36.10 -43.03 -13.99
CA ASP A 497 -37.05 -42.18 -14.72
C ASP A 497 -36.73 -42.07 -16.23
N GLU A 498 -36.51 -43.19 -16.89
CA GLU A 498 -36.19 -43.29 -18.32
C GLU A 498 -34.92 -42.48 -18.74
N GLY A 499 -33.98 -42.32 -17.82
CA GLY A 499 -32.70 -41.65 -18.08
C GLY A 499 -32.79 -40.14 -18.18
N GLN A 500 -33.85 -39.49 -17.73
CA GLN A 500 -33.98 -38.02 -17.74
C GLN A 500 -32.90 -37.37 -16.89
N LEU A 501 -32.59 -37.95 -15.71
CA LEU A 501 -31.51 -37.43 -14.86
C LEU A 501 -30.14 -37.63 -15.54
N ALA A 502 -29.91 -38.76 -16.21
CA ALA A 502 -28.67 -39.02 -16.95
C ALA A 502 -28.42 -37.91 -18.01
N GLN A 503 -29.46 -37.62 -18.81
CA GLN A 503 -29.39 -36.56 -19.82
C GLN A 503 -29.16 -35.19 -19.16
N GLN A 504 -29.82 -34.92 -18.05
CA GLN A 504 -29.66 -33.64 -17.34
C GLN A 504 -28.24 -33.45 -16.80
N ILE A 505 -27.64 -34.47 -16.15
CA ILE A 505 -26.28 -34.38 -15.61
C ILE A 505 -25.22 -34.38 -16.72
N GLU A 506 -25.50 -35.00 -17.86
CA GLU A 506 -24.62 -34.89 -19.04
C GLU A 506 -24.67 -33.50 -19.65
N GLU A 507 -25.84 -32.88 -19.75
CA GLU A 507 -26.00 -31.52 -20.25
C GLU A 507 -25.45 -30.46 -19.32
N GLN A 508 -25.64 -30.63 -17.99
CA GLN A 508 -25.22 -29.64 -17.00
C GLN A 508 -23.75 -29.75 -16.60
N TRP A 509 -23.27 -30.98 -16.39
CA TRP A 509 -21.96 -31.25 -15.76
C TRP A 509 -21.04 -32.07 -16.67
N GLY A 510 -21.51 -32.56 -17.81
CA GLY A 510 -20.74 -33.40 -18.70
C GLY A 510 -20.49 -34.81 -18.15
N PHE A 511 -21.28 -35.24 -17.15
CA PHE A 511 -21.19 -36.60 -16.57
C PHE A 511 -21.76 -37.66 -17.54
N ALA A 512 -20.86 -38.40 -18.20
CA ALA A 512 -21.20 -39.47 -19.10
C ALA A 512 -21.04 -40.82 -18.42
N PRO A 513 -21.75 -41.88 -18.88
CA PRO A 513 -21.57 -43.22 -18.32
C PRO A 513 -20.13 -43.70 -18.53
N MET A 514 -19.59 -44.39 -17.55
CA MET A 514 -18.26 -44.99 -17.55
C MET A 514 -18.36 -46.47 -18.00
N ALA A 515 -17.45 -46.87 -18.89
CA ALA A 515 -17.38 -48.29 -19.29
C ALA A 515 -16.84 -49.15 -18.14
N SER A 516 -17.48 -50.29 -17.90
CA SER A 516 -17.03 -51.25 -16.91
C SER A 516 -15.75 -51.95 -17.36
N PRO A 517 -14.66 -51.96 -16.58
CA PRO A 517 -13.43 -52.66 -16.95
C PRO A 517 -13.61 -54.21 -16.97
N ILE A 518 -14.65 -54.71 -16.32
CA ILE A 518 -14.92 -56.13 -16.18
C ILE A 518 -15.95 -56.64 -17.20
N ASP A 519 -16.91 -55.82 -17.59
CA ASP A 519 -17.98 -56.14 -18.53
C ASP A 519 -18.19 -54.95 -19.50
N PRO A 520 -17.56 -54.96 -20.69
CA PRO A 520 -17.62 -53.86 -21.66
C PRO A 520 -19.04 -53.55 -22.20
N GLU A 521 -20.01 -54.40 -21.93
CA GLU A 521 -21.43 -54.20 -22.34
C GLU A 521 -22.24 -53.44 -21.27
N LYS A 522 -21.66 -53.21 -20.09
CA LYS A 522 -22.30 -52.48 -18.99
C LYS A 522 -21.61 -51.16 -18.72
N ASP A 523 -22.33 -50.09 -18.94
CA ASP A 523 -21.93 -48.76 -18.53
C ASP A 523 -22.55 -48.42 -17.18
N PHE A 524 -21.84 -47.63 -16.36
CA PHE A 524 -22.31 -47.19 -15.06
C PHE A 524 -21.94 -45.75 -14.77
N TYR A 525 -22.64 -45.09 -13.82
CA TYR A 525 -22.34 -43.77 -13.31
C TYR A 525 -21.74 -43.89 -11.89
N PHE A 526 -20.65 -43.13 -11.64
CA PHE A 526 -20.08 -43.00 -10.30
C PHE A 526 -19.42 -41.64 -10.14
N TYR A 527 -20.21 -40.61 -9.84
CA TYR A 527 -19.75 -39.25 -9.67
C TYR A 527 -20.14 -38.75 -8.28
N LEU A 528 -19.15 -38.16 -7.56
CA LEU A 528 -19.30 -37.63 -6.22
C LEU A 528 -19.13 -36.10 -6.28
N THR A 529 -20.10 -35.36 -5.79
CA THR A 529 -20.08 -33.90 -5.85
C THR A 529 -20.46 -33.27 -4.53
N LEU A 530 -19.92 -32.09 -4.24
CA LEU A 530 -20.38 -31.18 -3.19
C LEU A 530 -20.96 -29.94 -3.85
N ALA A 531 -22.11 -29.49 -3.40
CA ALA A 531 -22.82 -28.36 -3.97
C ALA A 531 -23.37 -27.43 -2.89
N ASP A 532 -23.30 -26.13 -3.13
CA ASP A 532 -24.10 -25.11 -2.48
C ASP A 532 -24.91 -24.35 -3.55
N GLU A 533 -25.60 -23.26 -3.18
CA GLU A 533 -26.37 -22.41 -4.12
C GLU A 533 -25.49 -21.76 -5.21
N LYS A 534 -24.19 -21.67 -5.03
CA LYS A 534 -23.28 -20.86 -5.87
C LYS A 534 -22.24 -21.68 -6.61
N GLN A 535 -21.86 -22.84 -6.10
CA GLN A 535 -20.77 -23.64 -6.68
C GLN A 535 -21.02 -25.12 -6.53
N VAL A 536 -20.45 -25.89 -7.47
CA VAL A 536 -20.40 -27.34 -7.43
C VAL A 536 -18.95 -27.76 -7.57
N VAL A 537 -18.50 -28.62 -6.68
CA VAL A 537 -17.15 -29.16 -6.65
C VAL A 537 -17.26 -30.68 -6.81
N GLN A 538 -16.63 -31.23 -7.84
CA GLN A 538 -16.51 -32.66 -7.98
C GLN A 538 -15.38 -33.18 -7.10
N LEU A 539 -15.69 -34.24 -6.33
CA LEU A 539 -14.69 -34.94 -5.54
C LEU A 539 -14.05 -36.05 -6.36
N PRO A 540 -12.73 -36.19 -6.37
CA PRO A 540 -12.06 -37.30 -7.00
C PRO A 540 -12.42 -38.62 -6.26
N SER A 541 -12.71 -39.64 -7.01
CA SER A 541 -13.06 -40.95 -6.44
C SER A 541 -11.83 -41.68 -5.85
N GLY A 542 -10.63 -41.26 -6.22
CA GLY A 542 -9.37 -41.81 -5.76
C GLY A 542 -9.19 -43.29 -6.11
N ASP A 543 -8.40 -43.97 -5.27
CA ASP A 543 -8.10 -45.41 -5.36
C ASP A 543 -9.13 -46.30 -4.66
N PHE A 544 -10.36 -45.82 -4.48
CA PHE A 544 -11.44 -46.47 -3.74
C PHE A 544 -11.09 -46.81 -2.27
N ASN A 545 -10.10 -46.09 -1.74
CA ASN A 545 -9.72 -46.24 -0.35
C ASN A 545 -10.58 -45.32 0.54
N PRO A 546 -11.25 -45.83 1.57
CA PRO A 546 -12.07 -45.05 2.48
C PRO A 546 -11.33 -43.88 3.15
N GLY A 547 -10.02 -44.03 3.40
CA GLY A 547 -9.18 -42.98 3.97
C GLY A 547 -8.95 -41.82 3.00
N ASN A 548 -8.85 -42.08 1.70
CA ASN A 548 -8.69 -41.07 0.67
C ASN A 548 -10.01 -40.34 0.41
N PHE A 549 -11.15 -41.02 0.47
CA PHE A 549 -12.45 -40.37 0.42
C PHE A 549 -12.60 -39.31 1.53
N ARG A 550 -12.25 -39.66 2.77
CA ARG A 550 -12.30 -38.68 3.86
C ARG A 550 -11.44 -37.46 3.60
N LYS A 551 -10.23 -37.65 3.12
CA LYS A 551 -9.35 -36.55 2.73
C LYS A 551 -9.98 -35.72 1.61
N SER A 552 -10.54 -36.34 0.58
CA SER A 552 -11.22 -35.65 -0.52
C SER A 552 -12.47 -34.90 -0.04
N LEU A 553 -13.25 -35.49 0.87
CA LEU A 553 -14.41 -34.85 1.49
C LEU A 553 -14.00 -33.64 2.34
N ASP A 554 -13.00 -33.80 3.22
CA ASP A 554 -12.50 -32.72 4.06
C ASP A 554 -11.91 -31.59 3.20
N SER A 555 -11.16 -31.91 2.15
CA SER A 555 -10.62 -30.92 1.20
C SER A 555 -11.71 -30.24 0.39
N GLY A 556 -12.71 -30.99 -0.06
CA GLY A 556 -13.89 -30.47 -0.72
C GLY A 556 -14.67 -29.49 0.17
N LEU A 557 -14.96 -29.88 1.42
CA LEU A 557 -15.66 -29.05 2.40
C LEU A 557 -14.89 -27.75 2.74
N LYS A 558 -13.55 -27.79 2.82
CA LYS A 558 -12.71 -26.60 2.99
C LYS A 558 -12.92 -25.55 1.90
N ARG A 559 -13.27 -25.95 0.68
CA ARG A 559 -13.58 -25.02 -0.42
C ARG A 559 -14.87 -24.22 -0.18
N PHE A 560 -15.79 -24.73 0.60
CA PHE A 560 -17.05 -24.09 0.99
C PHE A 560 -16.92 -23.29 2.30
N ALA A 561 -15.91 -23.61 3.11
CA ALA A 561 -15.62 -22.89 4.34
C ALA A 561 -14.76 -21.66 4.04
N ARG A 562 -15.18 -20.49 4.52
CA ARG A 562 -14.41 -19.24 4.38
C ARG A 562 -13.17 -19.22 5.27
N ASP A 563 -13.10 -20.09 6.23
CA ASP A 563 -12.19 -20.00 7.38
C ASP A 563 -10.94 -20.90 7.26
N PHE A 564 -10.59 -21.40 6.07
CA PHE A 564 -9.42 -22.26 5.88
C PHE A 564 -8.37 -21.64 4.97
N THR A 565 -7.09 -21.85 5.31
CA THR A 565 -5.97 -21.48 4.46
C THR A 565 -6.11 -22.20 3.12
N LYS A 566 -6.20 -21.43 2.04
CA LYS A 566 -6.33 -21.95 0.69
C LYS A 566 -4.99 -22.46 0.17
N THR A 567 -5.05 -23.51 -0.65
CA THR A 567 -3.87 -24.20 -1.18
C THR A 567 -3.70 -23.91 -2.67
N VAL A 568 -2.51 -23.42 -3.03
CA VAL A 568 -2.12 -23.15 -4.40
C VAL A 568 -1.21 -24.27 -4.89
N ALA A 569 -1.66 -25.01 -5.90
CA ALA A 569 -0.82 -25.90 -6.69
C ALA A 569 0.03 -25.05 -7.64
N PHE A 570 1.34 -25.07 -7.49
CA PHE A 570 2.28 -24.25 -8.24
C PHE A 570 3.14 -25.12 -9.15
N ALA A 571 3.00 -24.93 -10.46
CA ALA A 571 3.79 -25.61 -11.47
C ALA A 571 4.68 -24.59 -12.18
N ALA A 572 5.98 -24.74 -12.08
CA ALA A 572 6.99 -23.94 -12.75
C ALA A 572 8.13 -24.84 -13.24
N PRO A 573 8.93 -24.41 -14.22
CA PRO A 573 10.09 -25.18 -14.68
C PRO A 573 11.03 -25.49 -13.52
N GLN A 574 11.45 -26.76 -13.42
CA GLN A 574 12.41 -27.17 -12.40
C GLN A 574 13.80 -26.61 -12.73
N VAL A 575 14.35 -25.85 -11.78
CA VAL A 575 15.68 -25.29 -11.93
C VAL A 575 16.73 -26.37 -11.76
N ASN A 576 17.55 -26.60 -12.77
CA ASN A 576 18.74 -27.42 -12.62
C ASN A 576 19.73 -26.69 -11.70
N GLN A 577 19.87 -27.14 -10.46
CA GLN A 577 20.69 -26.49 -9.42
C GLN A 577 22.16 -26.29 -9.86
N GLN A 578 22.69 -27.14 -10.74
CA GLN A 578 24.04 -27.00 -11.26
C GLN A 578 24.17 -25.84 -12.24
N MET A 579 23.15 -25.58 -13.06
CA MET A 579 23.14 -24.45 -13.97
C MET A 579 22.81 -23.13 -13.29
N ALA A 580 21.96 -23.17 -12.29
CA ALA A 580 21.61 -21.99 -11.47
C ALA A 580 22.81 -21.39 -10.73
N ALA A 581 23.74 -22.23 -10.28
CA ALA A 581 24.98 -21.78 -9.64
C ALA A 581 25.90 -20.95 -10.57
N TYR A 582 25.75 -21.10 -11.90
CA TYR A 582 26.51 -20.37 -12.88
C TYR A 582 25.75 -19.24 -13.58
N ASN A 583 24.52 -18.92 -13.11
CA ASN A 583 23.59 -17.98 -13.77
C ASN A 583 23.29 -18.30 -15.23
N LEU A 584 23.45 -19.55 -15.63
CA LEU A 584 23.23 -20.03 -16.99
C LEU A 584 21.84 -20.65 -17.10
N GLY A 585 20.96 -19.96 -17.80
CA GLY A 585 19.85 -20.51 -18.56
C GLY A 585 18.70 -21.19 -17.80
N SER A 586 18.27 -20.73 -16.62
CA SER A 586 17.05 -21.25 -16.02
C SER A 586 16.12 -20.15 -15.54
N HIS A 587 14.83 -20.30 -15.87
CA HIS A 587 13.77 -19.49 -15.30
C HIS A 587 13.63 -19.87 -13.84
N SER A 588 14.02 -18.97 -12.93
CA SER A 588 13.80 -19.14 -11.50
C SER A 588 12.68 -18.21 -11.00
N PHE A 589 11.83 -18.74 -10.15
CA PHE A 589 10.67 -18.06 -9.57
C PHE A 589 10.69 -18.12 -8.04
N ASN A 590 11.86 -18.26 -7.43
CA ASN A 590 12.03 -18.38 -5.97
C ASN A 590 11.46 -17.17 -5.21
N GLY A 591 11.60 -15.98 -5.79
CA GLY A 591 11.01 -14.76 -5.24
C GLY A 591 9.50 -14.80 -5.24
N LEU A 592 8.89 -15.28 -6.32
CA LEU A 592 7.43 -15.46 -6.42
C LEU A 592 6.95 -16.53 -5.44
N GLU A 593 7.58 -17.70 -5.43
CA GLU A 593 7.27 -18.82 -4.53
C GLU A 593 7.33 -18.38 -3.06
N SER A 594 8.39 -17.67 -2.66
CA SER A 594 8.54 -17.18 -1.29
C SER A 594 7.42 -16.22 -0.86
N ILE A 595 6.85 -15.46 -1.79
CA ILE A 595 5.76 -14.53 -1.51
C ILE A 595 4.42 -15.25 -1.47
N ILE A 596 4.20 -16.22 -2.36
CA ILE A 596 2.98 -17.04 -2.33
C ILE A 596 2.92 -17.84 -1.02
N THR A 597 4.03 -18.49 -0.63
CA THR A 597 4.14 -19.31 0.61
C THR A 597 3.83 -18.49 1.88
N ARG A 598 4.07 -17.18 1.86
CA ARG A 598 3.71 -16.31 3.00
C ARG A 598 2.22 -16.13 3.18
N ASN A 599 1.45 -16.18 2.09
CA ASN A 599 0.04 -15.84 2.07
C ASN A 599 -0.88 -17.06 1.98
N HIS A 600 -0.41 -18.12 1.32
CA HIS A 600 -1.18 -19.35 1.02
C HIS A 600 -0.35 -20.58 1.32
N SER A 601 -1.02 -21.71 1.52
CA SER A 601 -0.36 -23.01 1.46
C SER A 601 0.04 -23.28 0.01
N ILE A 602 1.27 -23.75 -0.23
CA ILE A 602 1.76 -24.05 -1.58
C ILE A 602 2.08 -25.54 -1.71
N ILE A 603 1.68 -26.12 -2.81
CA ILE A 603 2.08 -27.46 -3.23
C ILE A 603 2.80 -27.32 -4.57
N LEU A 604 4.06 -27.74 -4.62
CA LEU A 604 4.79 -27.81 -5.88
C LEU A 604 4.31 -29.01 -6.69
N GLU A 605 3.69 -28.75 -7.83
CA GLU A 605 3.11 -29.77 -8.68
C GLU A 605 4.01 -30.21 -9.81
N ASN A 606 4.01 -31.53 -10.04
CA ASN A 606 4.64 -32.13 -11.22
C ASN A 606 3.54 -32.62 -12.16
N LEU A 607 3.17 -31.81 -13.14
CA LEU A 607 2.10 -32.12 -14.08
C LEU A 607 2.36 -33.36 -14.94
N ALA A 608 3.58 -33.92 -14.95
CA ALA A 608 3.96 -35.06 -15.79
C ALA A 608 3.27 -36.40 -15.40
N ASP A 609 2.76 -36.50 -14.18
CA ASP A 609 2.02 -37.66 -13.71
C ASP A 609 0.56 -37.69 -14.20
N GLY A 610 0.04 -36.56 -14.68
CA GLY A 610 -1.31 -36.43 -15.19
C GLY A 610 -2.38 -36.17 -14.11
N GLU A 611 -1.96 -35.88 -12.88
CA GLU A 611 -2.83 -35.60 -11.74
C GLU A 611 -2.45 -34.28 -11.07
N ILE A 612 -3.42 -33.63 -10.46
CA ILE A 612 -3.22 -32.46 -9.60
C ILE A 612 -3.70 -32.78 -8.21
N SER A 613 -2.94 -32.39 -7.21
CA SER A 613 -3.25 -32.63 -5.81
C SER A 613 -4.71 -32.27 -5.48
N PRO A 614 -5.50 -33.18 -4.90
CA PRO A 614 -6.90 -32.92 -4.56
C PRO A 614 -7.05 -31.78 -3.52
N GLU A 615 -5.98 -31.44 -2.80
CA GLU A 615 -5.94 -30.36 -1.83
C GLU A 615 -5.81 -28.97 -2.49
N ALA A 616 -5.56 -28.92 -3.80
CA ALA A 616 -5.37 -27.68 -4.54
C ALA A 616 -6.70 -26.94 -4.78
N ASP A 617 -6.78 -25.70 -4.37
CA ASP A 617 -7.89 -24.78 -4.65
C ASP A 617 -7.70 -24.04 -5.97
N ILE A 618 -6.45 -23.72 -6.31
CA ILE A 618 -6.01 -23.04 -7.53
C ILE A 618 -4.82 -23.78 -8.12
N LEU A 619 -4.76 -23.81 -9.44
CA LEU A 619 -3.57 -24.21 -10.19
C LEU A 619 -2.92 -23.00 -10.83
N ALA A 620 -1.69 -22.72 -10.45
CA ALA A 620 -0.86 -21.67 -11.03
C ALA A 620 0.26 -22.29 -11.86
N VAL A 621 0.24 -22.08 -13.18
CA VAL A 621 1.24 -22.61 -14.12
C VAL A 621 2.04 -21.43 -14.69
N VAL A 622 3.32 -21.40 -14.43
CA VAL A 622 4.21 -20.30 -14.84
C VAL A 622 5.31 -20.84 -15.76
N ALA A 623 5.47 -20.20 -16.91
CA ALA A 623 6.45 -20.55 -17.94
C ALA A 623 6.45 -22.06 -18.27
N PRO A 624 5.30 -22.68 -18.56
CA PRO A 624 5.26 -24.10 -18.94
C PRO A 624 6.11 -24.36 -20.18
N HIS A 625 6.77 -25.51 -20.21
CA HIS A 625 7.64 -25.90 -21.33
C HIS A 625 7.42 -27.37 -21.69
N ASP A 626 7.18 -27.63 -22.97
CA ASP A 626 7.01 -28.98 -23.53
C ASP A 626 6.05 -29.86 -22.71
N LEU A 627 4.90 -29.32 -22.34
CA LEU A 627 3.92 -30.07 -21.56
C LEU A 627 3.42 -31.26 -22.35
N SER A 628 3.48 -32.45 -21.76
CA SER A 628 2.95 -33.68 -22.33
C SER A 628 1.43 -33.65 -22.41
N GLU A 629 0.84 -34.49 -23.27
CA GLU A 629 -0.62 -34.65 -23.36
C GLU A 629 -1.25 -34.97 -21.99
N LEU A 630 -0.55 -35.73 -21.12
CA LEU A 630 -0.98 -36.01 -19.76
C LEU A 630 -1.03 -34.76 -18.88
N ALA A 631 -0.03 -33.92 -18.99
CA ALA A 631 0.02 -32.67 -18.22
C ALA A 631 -1.08 -31.69 -18.65
N VAL A 632 -1.34 -31.60 -19.95
CA VAL A 632 -2.45 -30.78 -20.49
C VAL A 632 -3.80 -31.37 -20.04
N PHE A 633 -3.94 -32.70 -20.02
CA PHE A 633 -5.11 -33.36 -19.52
C PHE A 633 -5.36 -33.08 -18.03
N ALA A 634 -4.30 -33.10 -17.20
CA ALA A 634 -4.42 -32.75 -15.79
C ALA A 634 -4.94 -31.33 -15.58
N ILE A 635 -4.39 -30.34 -16.32
CA ILE A 635 -4.84 -28.94 -16.31
C ILE A 635 -6.30 -28.84 -16.74
N ASP A 636 -6.65 -29.52 -17.85
CA ASP A 636 -8.02 -29.51 -18.39
C ASP A 636 -9.00 -30.10 -17.38
N GLN A 637 -8.73 -31.24 -16.80
CA GLN A 637 -9.63 -31.90 -15.85
C GLN A 637 -9.72 -31.14 -14.52
N PHE A 638 -8.66 -30.45 -14.08
CA PHE A 638 -8.73 -29.55 -12.94
C PHE A 638 -9.72 -28.41 -13.19
N LEU A 639 -9.68 -27.81 -14.38
CA LEU A 639 -10.64 -26.78 -14.80
C LEU A 639 -12.06 -27.36 -14.89
N MET A 640 -12.22 -28.55 -15.49
CA MET A 640 -13.52 -29.20 -15.65
C MET A 640 -14.18 -29.53 -14.31
N ARG A 641 -13.40 -29.85 -13.29
CA ARG A 641 -13.89 -30.12 -11.90
C ARG A 641 -14.21 -28.86 -11.09
N GLY A 642 -14.18 -27.67 -11.72
CA GLY A 642 -14.52 -26.41 -11.05
C GLY A 642 -13.34 -25.62 -10.52
N GLY A 643 -12.10 -26.05 -10.82
CA GLY A 643 -10.88 -25.36 -10.44
C GLY A 643 -10.68 -24.03 -11.16
N THR A 644 -9.81 -23.20 -10.61
CA THR A 644 -9.33 -21.98 -11.27
C THR A 644 -7.89 -22.17 -11.73
N VAL A 645 -7.62 -21.89 -13.00
CA VAL A 645 -6.30 -22.03 -13.62
C VAL A 645 -5.73 -20.64 -13.90
N VAL A 646 -4.55 -20.35 -13.39
CA VAL A 646 -3.80 -19.12 -13.63
C VAL A 646 -2.57 -19.44 -14.45
N LEU A 647 -2.48 -18.88 -15.66
CA LEU A 647 -1.41 -19.14 -16.61
C LEU A 647 -0.54 -17.91 -16.83
N ALA A 648 0.76 -18.08 -16.78
CA ALA A 648 1.75 -17.11 -17.27
C ALA A 648 2.57 -17.80 -18.37
N THR A 649 2.24 -17.52 -19.62
CA THR A 649 2.85 -18.23 -20.77
C THR A 649 2.89 -17.37 -22.02
N SER A 650 3.92 -17.54 -22.85
CA SER A 650 4.13 -16.84 -24.12
C SER A 650 4.85 -17.79 -25.09
N PRO A 651 4.68 -17.65 -26.41
CA PRO A 651 5.44 -18.41 -27.40
C PRO A 651 6.93 -18.05 -27.45
N PHE A 652 7.36 -17.09 -26.63
CA PHE A 652 8.73 -16.65 -26.52
C PHE A 652 9.23 -16.64 -25.09
N SER A 653 10.54 -16.87 -24.97
CA SER A 653 11.30 -16.65 -23.73
C SER A 653 12.59 -15.89 -24.07
N VAL A 654 13.09 -15.15 -23.09
CA VAL A 654 14.31 -14.35 -23.26
C VAL A 654 15.43 -14.95 -22.45
N GLU A 655 16.51 -15.31 -23.13
CA GLU A 655 17.70 -15.92 -22.52
C GLU A 655 18.94 -15.05 -22.68
N PRO A 656 19.87 -15.07 -21.71
CA PRO A 656 21.20 -14.48 -21.91
C PRO A 656 22.00 -15.29 -22.92
N ASP A 657 22.59 -14.62 -23.88
CA ASP A 657 23.47 -15.24 -24.89
C ASP A 657 24.74 -14.39 -25.05
N GLY A 658 25.87 -14.88 -24.55
CA GLY A 658 27.17 -14.23 -24.72
C GLY A 658 27.27 -12.76 -24.25
N GLY A 659 26.43 -12.34 -23.28
CA GLY A 659 26.32 -10.94 -22.81
C GLY A 659 25.24 -10.11 -23.52
N ALA A 660 24.54 -10.70 -24.48
CA ALA A 660 23.34 -10.19 -25.15
C ALA A 660 22.07 -10.82 -24.59
N LEU A 661 20.91 -10.37 -25.04
CA LEU A 661 19.61 -11.02 -24.78
C LEU A 661 19.11 -11.56 -26.13
N ALA A 662 18.85 -12.86 -26.18
CA ALA A 662 18.29 -13.53 -27.33
C ALA A 662 16.83 -13.93 -27.09
N LEU A 663 16.01 -13.73 -28.10
CA LEU A 663 14.64 -14.23 -28.14
C LEU A 663 14.67 -15.69 -28.57
N ARG A 664 14.09 -16.58 -27.76
CA ARG A 664 13.97 -18.02 -28.08
C ARG A 664 12.49 -18.37 -28.26
N SER A 665 12.18 -19.19 -29.21
CA SER A 665 10.88 -19.83 -29.34
C SER A 665 10.67 -20.76 -28.14
N TRP A 666 9.47 -20.71 -27.54
CA TRP A 666 9.11 -21.42 -26.33
C TRP A 666 7.79 -22.13 -26.54
N ASP A 667 7.84 -23.42 -26.72
CA ASP A 667 6.62 -24.23 -26.80
C ASP A 667 6.13 -24.60 -25.41
N SER A 668 4.93 -24.16 -25.08
CA SER A 668 4.29 -24.49 -23.81
C SER A 668 3.59 -25.84 -23.83
N GLY A 669 3.23 -26.33 -25.01
CA GLY A 669 2.32 -27.48 -25.19
C GLY A 669 0.84 -27.15 -24.93
N LEU A 670 0.51 -25.87 -24.63
CA LEU A 670 -0.86 -25.44 -24.31
C LEU A 670 -1.61 -24.78 -25.47
N GLU A 671 -0.99 -24.60 -26.63
CA GLU A 671 -1.59 -23.85 -27.74
C GLU A 671 -2.94 -24.40 -28.17
N ALA A 672 -3.03 -25.72 -28.39
CA ALA A 672 -4.27 -26.37 -28.76
C ALA A 672 -5.36 -26.22 -27.71
N TRP A 673 -4.99 -26.29 -26.43
CA TRP A 673 -5.90 -26.13 -25.30
C TRP A 673 -6.39 -24.66 -25.18
N LEU A 674 -5.50 -23.69 -25.31
CA LEU A 674 -5.83 -22.27 -25.29
C LEU A 674 -6.78 -21.90 -26.44
N ASN A 675 -6.44 -22.33 -27.67
CA ASN A 675 -7.26 -22.09 -28.86
C ASN A 675 -8.64 -22.78 -28.74
N HIS A 676 -8.69 -23.99 -28.11
CA HIS A 676 -9.95 -24.67 -27.80
C HIS A 676 -10.83 -23.82 -26.88
N HIS A 677 -10.26 -23.05 -25.95
CA HIS A 677 -10.99 -22.16 -25.08
C HIS A 677 -11.17 -20.73 -25.64
N GLY A 678 -10.77 -20.51 -26.89
CA GLY A 678 -10.94 -19.24 -27.63
C GLY A 678 -9.90 -18.17 -27.25
N VAL A 679 -8.72 -18.59 -26.83
CA VAL A 679 -7.61 -17.69 -26.53
C VAL A 679 -6.42 -18.02 -27.42
N GLY A 680 -5.99 -17.06 -28.22
CA GLY A 680 -4.75 -17.10 -28.99
C GLY A 680 -3.69 -16.22 -28.34
N ILE A 681 -2.43 -16.63 -28.44
CA ILE A 681 -1.27 -15.81 -28.08
C ILE A 681 -0.48 -15.63 -29.38
N ALA A 682 -0.36 -14.39 -29.85
CA ALA A 682 0.33 -14.15 -31.13
C ALA A 682 1.86 -14.32 -31.01
N GLU A 683 2.47 -14.82 -32.08
CA GLU A 683 3.93 -14.99 -32.19
C GLU A 683 4.64 -13.67 -32.48
N SER A 684 4.48 -12.72 -31.57
CA SER A 684 5.14 -11.41 -31.61
C SER A 684 5.28 -10.86 -30.19
N LEU A 685 6.21 -9.94 -29.97
CA LEU A 685 6.34 -9.21 -28.72
C LEU A 685 5.73 -7.82 -28.83
N VAL A 686 5.14 -7.37 -27.76
CA VAL A 686 4.62 -6.01 -27.64
C VAL A 686 5.72 -5.08 -27.15
N LEU A 687 5.91 -3.99 -27.87
CA LEU A 687 6.77 -2.86 -27.50
C LEU A 687 5.88 -1.65 -27.24
N ASP A 688 6.23 -0.84 -26.25
CA ASP A 688 5.46 0.33 -25.90
C ASP A 688 6.35 1.56 -25.73
N LYS A 689 5.89 2.70 -26.21
CA LYS A 689 6.55 3.98 -25.99
C LYS A 689 6.57 4.35 -24.51
N ARG A 690 5.58 3.87 -23.75
CA ARG A 690 5.55 3.92 -22.29
C ARG A 690 6.19 2.68 -21.74
N HIS A 691 7.45 2.79 -21.36
CA HIS A 691 8.23 1.67 -20.86
C HIS A 691 8.93 1.98 -19.54
N ALA A 692 9.20 0.96 -18.77
CA ALA A 692 10.07 1.05 -17.61
C ALA A 692 11.54 1.12 -18.05
N ARG A 693 12.37 1.65 -17.18
CA ARG A 693 13.80 1.76 -17.41
C ARG A 693 14.50 0.41 -17.21
N PHE A 694 15.49 0.14 -18.02
CA PHE A 694 16.27 -1.12 -17.98
C PHE A 694 17.74 -0.86 -17.63
N PRO A 695 18.33 -1.60 -16.66
CA PRO A 695 19.74 -1.50 -16.33
C PRO A 695 20.57 -2.34 -17.30
N ALA A 696 21.13 -1.71 -18.34
CA ALA A 696 21.97 -2.39 -19.30
C ALA A 696 23.44 -2.38 -18.85
N PRO A 697 24.17 -3.49 -18.95
CA PRO A 697 25.60 -3.50 -18.71
C PRO A 697 26.33 -2.73 -19.83
N VAL A 698 27.18 -1.80 -19.46
CA VAL A 698 28.01 -1.03 -20.38
C VAL A 698 29.47 -1.31 -20.03
N GLN A 699 30.25 -1.73 -21.02
CA GLN A 699 31.69 -1.88 -20.85
C GLN A 699 32.33 -0.50 -20.91
N ARG A 700 33.06 -0.15 -19.88
CA ARG A 700 33.86 1.06 -19.81
C ARG A 700 35.35 0.69 -19.86
N ASP A 701 35.98 0.99 -20.97
CA ASP A 701 37.43 0.82 -21.12
C ASP A 701 38.16 1.99 -20.45
N SER A 702 38.90 1.69 -19.40
CA SER A 702 39.77 2.65 -18.75
C SER A 702 41.20 2.09 -18.73
N GLY A 703 41.89 2.27 -19.81
CA GLY A 703 43.25 1.72 -20.02
C GLY A 703 43.23 0.18 -20.13
N ASN A 704 44.04 -0.52 -19.35
CA ASN A 704 44.12 -1.99 -19.35
C ASN A 704 43.07 -2.70 -18.47
N LEU A 705 42.13 -1.96 -17.89
CA LEU A 705 41.07 -2.52 -17.02
C LEU A 705 39.71 -2.31 -17.67
N GLN A 706 38.98 -3.41 -17.82
CA GLN A 706 37.57 -3.40 -18.26
C GLN A 706 36.68 -3.38 -17.01
N PHE A 707 35.89 -2.31 -16.84
CA PHE A 707 34.87 -2.21 -15.80
C PHE A 707 33.49 -2.45 -16.44
N GLN A 708 32.72 -3.33 -15.86
CA GLN A 708 31.29 -3.43 -16.15
C GLN A 708 30.56 -2.37 -15.30
N ASP A 709 30.07 -1.33 -15.97
CA ASP A 709 29.19 -0.33 -15.36
C ASP A 709 27.75 -0.61 -15.79
N SER A 710 26.78 -0.22 -14.99
CA SER A 710 25.36 -0.38 -15.32
C SER A 710 24.77 0.96 -15.70
N ARG A 711 24.32 1.09 -16.94
CA ARG A 711 23.64 2.30 -17.42
C ARG A 711 22.15 2.05 -17.58
N ILE A 712 21.33 2.96 -17.04
CA ILE A 712 19.88 2.91 -17.23
C ILE A 712 19.54 3.43 -18.62
N ILE A 713 18.85 2.60 -19.40
CA ILE A 713 18.44 2.91 -20.78
C ILE A 713 16.93 2.75 -20.97
N ASP A 714 16.43 3.31 -22.05
CA ASP A 714 15.06 3.14 -22.52
C ASP A 714 14.92 1.79 -23.20
N TYR A 715 13.95 0.96 -22.77
CA TYR A 715 13.77 -0.41 -23.27
C TYR A 715 12.28 -0.75 -23.43
N PRO A 716 11.69 -0.55 -24.63
CA PRO A 716 10.26 -0.67 -24.89
C PRO A 716 9.61 -2.02 -24.61
N TYR A 717 10.37 -3.10 -24.51
CA TYR A 717 9.89 -4.43 -24.12
C TYR A 717 9.48 -4.54 -22.65
N PHE A 718 9.80 -3.54 -21.83
CA PHE A 718 9.35 -3.42 -20.44
C PHE A 718 8.18 -2.45 -20.37
N ILE A 719 7.01 -2.94 -20.78
CA ILE A 719 5.78 -2.14 -20.89
C ILE A 719 5.38 -1.59 -19.54
N ASP A 720 5.21 -0.25 -19.42
CA ASP A 720 4.73 0.43 -18.22
C ASP A 720 3.22 0.68 -18.32
N ILE A 721 2.44 -0.22 -17.75
CA ILE A 721 0.99 -0.19 -17.72
C ILE A 721 0.55 0.67 -16.54
N ARG A 722 -0.25 1.71 -16.81
CA ARG A 722 -0.79 2.62 -15.80
C ARG A 722 -2.32 2.62 -15.83
N GLU A 723 -2.96 3.50 -15.05
CA GLU A 723 -4.40 3.59 -14.83
C GLU A 723 -5.24 3.37 -16.10
N ASN A 724 -4.83 3.96 -17.22
CA ASN A 724 -5.54 3.78 -18.51
C ASN A 724 -5.41 2.37 -19.10
N GLY A 725 -4.43 1.59 -18.68
CA GLY A 725 -4.22 0.21 -19.10
C GLY A 725 -4.67 -0.83 -18.08
N LEU A 726 -4.96 -0.42 -16.85
CA LEU A 726 -5.45 -1.26 -15.77
C LEU A 726 -6.99 -1.20 -15.73
N ALA A 727 -7.65 -2.33 -15.97
CA ALA A 727 -9.10 -2.38 -15.85
C ALA A 727 -9.55 -2.15 -14.40
N ARG A 728 -10.74 -1.59 -14.21
CA ARG A 728 -11.37 -1.47 -12.88
C ARG A 728 -11.81 -2.85 -12.40
N HIS A 729 -10.86 -3.59 -11.85
CA HIS A 729 -11.06 -4.95 -11.38
C HIS A 729 -10.31 -5.15 -10.06
N PRO A 730 -10.79 -5.97 -9.11
CA PRO A 730 -10.12 -6.19 -7.82
C PRO A 730 -8.65 -6.61 -7.94
N VAL A 731 -8.31 -7.39 -8.95
CA VAL A 731 -6.93 -7.81 -9.25
C VAL A 731 -5.98 -6.63 -9.45
N ASN A 732 -6.46 -5.54 -10.02
CA ASN A 732 -5.68 -4.34 -10.32
C ASN A 732 -5.80 -3.25 -9.25
N GLY A 733 -6.69 -3.42 -8.27
CA GLY A 733 -7.11 -2.35 -7.36
C GLY A 733 -6.00 -1.72 -6.53
N SER A 734 -4.93 -2.46 -6.26
CA SER A 734 -3.78 -1.97 -5.49
C SER A 734 -2.63 -1.46 -6.35
N LEU A 735 -2.71 -1.64 -7.69
CA LEU A 735 -1.60 -1.37 -8.58
C LEU A 735 -1.70 0.03 -9.20
N PRO A 736 -0.82 0.98 -8.84
CA PRO A 736 -0.75 2.28 -9.50
C PRO A 736 -0.07 2.20 -10.86
N GLN A 737 0.79 1.19 -11.02
CA GLN A 737 1.52 0.87 -12.24
C GLN A 737 1.95 -0.59 -12.22
N LEU A 738 2.13 -1.17 -13.40
CA LEU A 738 2.60 -2.52 -13.61
C LEU A 738 3.61 -2.55 -14.75
N THR A 739 4.75 -3.20 -14.54
CA THR A 739 5.69 -3.49 -15.63
C THR A 739 5.48 -4.91 -16.13
N MET A 740 5.08 -5.04 -17.38
CA MET A 740 4.97 -6.32 -18.07
C MET A 740 6.17 -6.46 -19.01
N ALA A 741 7.05 -7.41 -18.73
CA ALA A 741 8.26 -7.62 -19.50
C ALA A 741 8.03 -8.72 -20.54
N TRP A 742 8.48 -8.49 -21.79
CA TRP A 742 8.51 -9.45 -22.89
C TRP A 742 7.19 -10.20 -23.08
N ALA A 743 6.12 -9.43 -23.19
CA ALA A 743 4.76 -9.95 -23.36
C ALA A 743 4.37 -10.06 -24.83
N SER A 744 3.61 -11.09 -25.15
CA SER A 744 2.94 -11.26 -26.44
C SER A 744 1.51 -10.73 -26.40
N PRO A 745 0.89 -10.32 -27.50
CA PRO A 745 -0.50 -9.87 -27.48
C PRO A 745 -1.46 -11.08 -27.40
N LEU A 746 -2.56 -10.87 -26.63
CA LEU A 746 -3.64 -11.84 -26.50
C LEU A 746 -4.75 -11.55 -27.50
N GLU A 747 -5.23 -12.60 -28.17
CA GLU A 747 -6.44 -12.59 -28.99
C GLU A 747 -7.51 -13.44 -28.31
N VAL A 748 -8.67 -12.87 -28.05
CA VAL A 748 -9.75 -13.55 -27.31
C VAL A 748 -11.03 -13.51 -28.12
N GLU A 749 -11.55 -14.69 -28.47
CA GLU A 749 -12.84 -14.86 -29.08
C GLU A 749 -13.97 -14.75 -28.03
N ARG A 750 -15.00 -13.97 -28.36
CA ARG A 750 -16.22 -13.95 -27.54
C ARG A 750 -17.07 -15.19 -27.86
N ARG A 751 -17.31 -15.99 -26.85
CA ARG A 751 -18.15 -17.19 -26.93
C ARG A 751 -19.38 -17.05 -26.04
N ASP A 752 -20.51 -17.55 -26.51
CA ASP A 752 -21.72 -17.63 -25.69
C ASP A 752 -21.44 -18.48 -24.44
N LYS A 753 -21.92 -18.05 -23.27
CA LYS A 753 -21.76 -18.67 -21.94
C LYS A 753 -20.38 -18.46 -21.28
N LEU A 754 -19.43 -17.73 -21.90
CA LEU A 754 -18.17 -17.35 -21.28
C LEU A 754 -18.13 -15.83 -21.04
N ARG A 755 -17.84 -15.45 -19.81
CA ARG A 755 -17.65 -14.05 -19.44
C ARG A 755 -16.16 -13.70 -19.52
N VAL A 756 -15.81 -12.89 -20.51
CA VAL A 756 -14.43 -12.41 -20.71
C VAL A 756 -14.25 -11.05 -20.05
N THR A 757 -13.28 -10.94 -19.17
CA THR A 757 -12.86 -9.70 -18.50
C THR A 757 -11.43 -9.38 -18.91
N GLN A 758 -11.25 -8.30 -19.65
CA GLN A 758 -9.94 -7.81 -20.08
C GLN A 758 -9.31 -7.06 -18.91
N LEU A 759 -8.18 -7.55 -18.41
CA LEU A 759 -7.55 -7.04 -17.19
C LEU A 759 -6.50 -5.97 -17.46
N LEU A 760 -5.64 -6.21 -18.46
CA LEU A 760 -4.46 -5.41 -18.72
C LEU A 760 -4.35 -5.04 -20.20
N TRP A 761 -3.98 -3.78 -20.47
CA TRP A 761 -3.77 -3.25 -21.80
C TRP A 761 -2.48 -2.44 -21.88
N SER A 762 -1.80 -2.50 -23.01
CA SER A 762 -0.72 -1.57 -23.34
C SER A 762 -1.23 -0.14 -23.54
N SER A 763 -0.34 0.80 -23.76
CA SER A 763 -0.74 2.15 -24.19
C SER A 763 -1.21 2.16 -25.64
N PRO A 764 -1.89 3.22 -26.10
CA PRO A 764 -2.25 3.39 -27.52
C PRO A 764 -1.04 3.52 -28.46
N ASP A 765 0.13 3.83 -27.91
CA ASP A 765 1.38 4.03 -28.64
C ASP A 765 2.23 2.75 -28.71
N ALA A 766 1.63 1.58 -28.47
CA ALA A 766 2.30 0.30 -28.54
C ALA A 766 2.35 -0.23 -29.99
N TRP A 767 3.32 -1.05 -30.29
CA TRP A 767 3.51 -1.71 -31.60
C TRP A 767 4.03 -3.13 -31.41
N LEU A 768 3.98 -3.91 -32.46
CA LEU A 768 4.47 -5.29 -32.47
C LEU A 768 5.86 -5.36 -33.07
N GLY A 769 6.73 -6.16 -32.45
CA GLY A 769 8.07 -6.45 -32.91
C GLY A 769 8.35 -7.96 -32.96
N ALA A 770 9.01 -8.40 -33.99
CA ALA A 770 9.41 -9.80 -34.20
C ALA A 770 10.89 -9.85 -34.61
N GLY A 771 11.78 -9.29 -33.80
CA GLY A 771 13.22 -9.33 -34.08
C GLY A 771 13.93 -10.33 -33.18
N ASP A 772 14.89 -11.08 -33.73
CA ASP A 772 15.69 -12.08 -32.98
C ASP A 772 16.62 -11.43 -31.95
N ASP A 773 17.10 -10.21 -32.20
CA ASP A 773 18.01 -9.46 -31.34
C ASP A 773 17.22 -8.39 -30.56
N ILE A 774 16.93 -8.69 -29.33
CA ILE A 774 16.25 -7.82 -28.38
C ILE A 774 17.19 -7.17 -27.37
N SER A 775 18.52 -7.24 -27.65
CA SER A 775 19.54 -6.76 -26.71
C SER A 775 19.42 -5.27 -26.43
N PRO A 776 19.46 -4.85 -25.17
CA PRO A 776 19.39 -3.45 -24.77
C PRO A 776 20.70 -2.72 -25.15
N ARG A 777 20.61 -1.75 -26.06
CA ARG A 777 21.77 -0.95 -26.50
C ARG A 777 21.59 0.51 -26.15
N ALA A 778 22.62 1.12 -25.59
CA ALA A 778 22.58 2.48 -25.05
C ALA A 778 22.26 3.58 -26.08
N ASN A 779 22.47 3.33 -27.36
CA ASN A 779 22.29 4.31 -28.44
C ASN A 779 21.18 3.89 -29.43
N GLN A 780 20.36 2.92 -29.07
CA GLN A 780 19.28 2.45 -29.93
C GLN A 780 18.08 3.36 -29.81
N THR A 781 17.62 3.89 -30.94
CA THR A 781 16.37 4.65 -31.03
C THR A 781 15.26 3.67 -31.43
N TRP A 782 14.32 3.48 -30.51
CA TRP A 782 13.17 2.63 -30.76
C TRP A 782 12.05 3.49 -31.38
N GLN A 783 11.68 3.20 -32.61
CA GLN A 783 10.58 3.86 -33.29
C GLN A 783 9.61 2.81 -33.83
N PRO A 784 8.28 3.03 -33.73
CA PRO A 784 7.30 2.14 -34.31
C PRO A 784 7.48 2.09 -35.85
N PRO A 785 7.54 0.90 -36.44
CA PRO A 785 7.68 0.75 -37.89
C PRO A 785 6.40 1.09 -38.68
N GLY A 786 5.29 1.32 -38.01
CA GLY A 786 3.98 1.55 -38.63
C GLY A 786 2.95 2.08 -37.66
N ASP A 787 1.70 1.68 -37.85
CA ASP A 787 0.59 2.07 -36.98
C ASP A 787 0.76 1.50 -35.56
N THR A 788 0.41 2.32 -34.56
CA THR A 788 0.43 1.92 -33.14
C THR A 788 -0.98 1.59 -32.70
N GLN A 789 -1.14 0.60 -31.82
CA GLN A 789 -2.42 0.21 -31.26
C GLN A 789 -2.29 -0.33 -29.84
N ARG A 790 -3.42 -0.42 -29.17
CA ARG A 790 -3.48 -1.05 -27.86
C ARG A 790 -3.50 -2.56 -27.98
N GLU A 791 -2.65 -3.22 -27.18
CA GLU A 791 -2.58 -4.68 -27.15
C GLU A 791 -3.09 -5.21 -25.81
N LEU A 792 -3.83 -6.32 -25.83
CA LEU A 792 -4.34 -6.99 -24.66
C LEU A 792 -3.22 -7.83 -24.00
N LEU A 793 -2.96 -7.58 -22.72
CA LEU A 793 -1.85 -8.17 -21.96
C LEU A 793 -2.30 -8.94 -20.70
N GLY A 794 -3.57 -9.14 -20.54
CA GLY A 794 -4.13 -9.93 -19.43
C GLY A 794 -5.62 -10.09 -19.53
N VAL A 795 -6.11 -11.31 -19.30
CA VAL A 795 -7.52 -11.67 -19.42
C VAL A 795 -7.94 -12.64 -18.32
N ALA A 796 -9.16 -12.50 -17.82
CA ALA A 796 -9.84 -13.50 -17.01
C ALA A 796 -11.12 -13.96 -17.73
N ILE A 797 -11.29 -15.27 -17.85
CA ILE A 797 -12.45 -15.90 -18.49
C ILE A 797 -13.13 -16.75 -17.44
N GLN A 798 -14.43 -16.58 -17.27
CA GLN A 798 -15.25 -17.33 -16.34
C GLN A 798 -16.48 -17.90 -17.03
N GLY A 799 -16.86 -19.12 -16.70
CA GLY A 799 -18.08 -19.73 -17.20
C GLY A 799 -17.97 -21.23 -17.41
N ARG A 800 -18.86 -21.78 -18.23
CA ARG A 800 -18.89 -23.20 -18.54
C ARG A 800 -17.96 -23.53 -19.69
N PHE A 801 -16.84 -24.18 -19.38
CA PHE A 801 -15.88 -24.65 -20.37
C PHE A 801 -16.23 -26.06 -20.84
N GLN A 802 -15.75 -26.42 -22.02
CA GLN A 802 -15.77 -27.77 -22.54
C GLN A 802 -14.37 -28.34 -22.57
N SER A 803 -14.19 -29.60 -22.18
CA SER A 803 -12.91 -30.28 -22.25
C SER A 803 -12.40 -30.35 -23.68
N LEU A 804 -11.09 -30.16 -23.86
CA LEU A 804 -10.42 -30.44 -25.13
C LEU A 804 -10.46 -31.91 -25.48
N PHE A 805 -10.45 -32.76 -24.47
CA PHE A 805 -10.40 -34.23 -24.60
C PHE A 805 -11.81 -34.81 -24.74
N LYS A 806 -11.90 -35.87 -25.51
CA LYS A 806 -13.15 -36.65 -25.65
C LYS A 806 -13.16 -37.90 -24.75
N ALA A 807 -11.96 -38.34 -24.37
CA ALA A 807 -11.70 -39.48 -23.49
C ALA A 807 -10.33 -39.28 -22.82
N PRO A 808 -10.04 -39.97 -21.70
CA PRO A 808 -8.71 -39.93 -21.10
C PRO A 808 -7.65 -40.40 -22.11
N PRO A 809 -6.43 -39.79 -22.09
CA PRO A 809 -5.32 -40.20 -22.95
C PRO A 809 -4.99 -41.70 -22.80
N ALA A 810 -4.59 -42.34 -23.91
CA ALA A 810 -4.26 -43.78 -23.93
C ALA A 810 -3.11 -44.13 -22.95
N SER A 811 -2.20 -43.20 -22.73
CA SER A 811 -1.07 -43.32 -21.78
C SER A 811 -1.52 -43.50 -20.30
N LEU A 812 -2.72 -43.06 -19.94
CA LEU A 812 -3.34 -43.37 -18.65
C LEU A 812 -3.95 -44.75 -18.62
N GLN A 813 -4.42 -45.29 -19.75
CA GLN A 813 -5.01 -46.62 -19.83
C GLN A 813 -3.97 -47.74 -19.78
N ASP A 814 -2.74 -47.47 -20.22
CA ASP A 814 -1.65 -48.44 -20.26
C ASP A 814 -0.84 -48.60 -18.95
N ARG A 815 -1.21 -47.90 -17.88
CA ARG A 815 -0.57 -48.03 -16.56
C ARG A 815 -1.47 -48.69 -15.49
N PRO A 816 -1.81 -49.98 -15.62
CA PRO A 816 -2.80 -50.63 -14.75
C PRO A 816 -2.32 -50.80 -13.30
N GLU A 817 -1.04 -50.64 -12.96
CA GLU A 817 -0.50 -50.82 -11.60
C GLU A 817 -0.30 -49.49 -10.82
N GLN A 818 -0.32 -48.33 -11.50
CA GLN A 818 -0.17 -47.02 -10.85
C GLN A 818 -1.44 -46.17 -10.90
N VAL A 819 -2.33 -46.42 -11.82
CA VAL A 819 -3.66 -45.83 -11.83
C VAL A 819 -4.54 -46.73 -10.97
N SER A 820 -4.84 -46.29 -9.76
CA SER A 820 -5.90 -46.87 -8.93
C SER A 820 -7.14 -47.08 -9.80
N PRO A 821 -7.82 -48.19 -9.72
CA PRO A 821 -9.00 -48.51 -10.56
C PRO A 821 -10.21 -47.60 -10.28
N GLY A 822 -10.02 -46.53 -9.57
CA GLY A 822 -10.92 -45.41 -9.45
C GLY A 822 -10.64 -44.43 -10.52
N VAL A 823 -10.99 -44.79 -11.73
CA VAL A 823 -11.01 -43.90 -12.88
C VAL A 823 -11.35 -42.51 -12.38
N ASN A 824 -10.38 -41.58 -12.49
CA ASN A 824 -10.66 -40.16 -12.38
C ASN A 824 -11.81 -39.93 -13.34
N ALA A 825 -13.03 -39.76 -12.83
CA ALA A 825 -14.20 -39.59 -13.65
C ALA A 825 -13.94 -38.47 -14.64
N PHE A 826 -13.90 -38.80 -15.91
CA PHE A 826 -13.63 -37.85 -16.98
C PHE A 826 -14.78 -36.88 -17.07
N VAL A 827 -14.53 -35.62 -16.86
CA VAL A 827 -15.53 -34.56 -16.89
C VAL A 827 -15.42 -33.78 -18.19
N ARG A 828 -16.48 -33.72 -18.94
CA ARG A 828 -16.55 -33.09 -20.24
C ARG A 828 -16.86 -31.60 -20.18
N ARG A 829 -17.50 -31.11 -19.12
CA ARG A 829 -17.90 -29.70 -18.97
C ARG A 829 -17.67 -29.22 -17.55
N SER A 830 -17.26 -27.98 -17.43
CA SER A 830 -17.04 -27.33 -16.14
C SER A 830 -18.32 -26.69 -15.58
N PRO A 831 -18.39 -26.48 -14.25
CA PRO A 831 -19.38 -25.57 -13.65
C PRO A 831 -19.12 -24.11 -14.02
N GLU A 832 -20.11 -23.24 -13.79
CA GLU A 832 -19.99 -21.79 -14.09
C GLU A 832 -18.97 -21.05 -13.23
N SER A 833 -18.58 -21.66 -12.11
CA SER A 833 -17.57 -21.08 -11.20
C SER A 833 -16.14 -21.19 -11.70
N SER A 834 -15.88 -22.03 -12.70
CA SER A 834 -14.55 -22.26 -13.27
C SER A 834 -13.98 -20.99 -13.93
N ARG A 835 -12.68 -20.81 -13.79
CA ARG A 835 -11.99 -19.63 -14.31
C ARG A 835 -10.66 -19.99 -14.95
N ILE A 836 -10.32 -19.26 -16.02
CA ILE A 836 -8.97 -19.22 -16.60
C ILE A 836 -8.48 -17.78 -16.56
N ILE A 837 -7.27 -17.54 -16.03
CA ILE A 837 -6.64 -16.24 -16.02
C ILE A 837 -5.30 -16.36 -16.75
N ILE A 838 -5.01 -15.46 -17.71
CA ILE A 838 -3.87 -15.58 -18.59
C ILE A 838 -3.10 -14.28 -18.64
N TYR A 839 -1.77 -14.38 -18.44
CA TYR A 839 -0.77 -13.33 -18.63
C TYR A 839 0.23 -13.81 -19.69
N PRO A 840 0.39 -13.09 -20.80
CA PRO A 840 1.11 -13.58 -21.97
C PRO A 840 2.63 -13.29 -21.90
N SER A 841 3.27 -13.73 -20.82
CA SER A 841 4.72 -13.63 -20.65
C SER A 841 5.25 -14.75 -19.78
N ASN A 842 6.31 -15.40 -20.20
CA ASN A 842 7.03 -16.40 -19.41
C ASN A 842 7.94 -15.78 -18.35
N ASP A 843 8.36 -14.54 -18.56
CA ASP A 843 9.49 -13.95 -17.87
C ASP A 843 9.10 -12.87 -16.84
N PHE A 844 7.92 -12.26 -16.92
CA PHE A 844 7.59 -11.06 -16.13
C PHE A 844 7.61 -11.29 -14.61
N LEU A 845 7.46 -12.54 -14.16
CA LEU A 845 7.52 -12.97 -12.76
C LEU A 845 8.88 -13.55 -12.36
N SER A 846 9.82 -13.71 -13.31
CA SER A 846 11.10 -14.34 -13.05
C SER A 846 11.99 -13.50 -12.12
N ASP A 847 12.81 -14.17 -11.31
CA ASP A 847 13.77 -13.51 -10.41
C ASP A 847 14.72 -12.56 -11.17
N ARG A 848 15.04 -12.86 -12.42
CA ARG A 848 15.84 -12.04 -13.30
C ARG A 848 15.18 -10.70 -13.63
N VAL A 849 13.91 -10.72 -14.03
CA VAL A 849 13.15 -9.51 -14.35
C VAL A 849 12.91 -8.69 -13.08
N LEU A 850 12.49 -9.35 -12.00
CA LEU A 850 12.30 -8.68 -10.72
C LEU A 850 13.60 -8.01 -10.22
N GLY A 851 14.73 -8.70 -10.34
CA GLY A 851 16.05 -8.15 -10.03
C GLY A 851 16.46 -6.98 -10.93
N ALA A 852 16.13 -7.01 -12.23
CA ALA A 852 16.38 -5.91 -13.15
C ALA A 852 15.55 -4.68 -12.79
N LEU A 853 14.27 -4.85 -12.48
CA LEU A 853 13.37 -3.78 -12.07
C LEU A 853 13.81 -3.12 -10.75
N VAL A 854 14.26 -3.91 -9.78
CA VAL A 854 14.83 -3.40 -8.53
C VAL A 854 16.07 -2.56 -8.78
N ARG A 855 16.99 -3.02 -9.62
CA ARG A 855 18.21 -2.25 -9.97
C ARG A 855 17.91 -0.98 -10.74
N ALA A 856 16.89 -0.98 -11.60
CA ALA A 856 16.53 0.19 -12.40
C ALA A 856 15.80 1.27 -11.57
N SER A 857 14.98 0.87 -10.62
CA SER A 857 14.17 1.79 -9.81
C SER A 857 14.86 2.24 -8.52
N GLY A 858 15.93 1.55 -8.10
CA GLY A 858 16.56 1.75 -6.79
C GLY A 858 15.66 1.36 -5.61
N ASN A 859 14.47 0.87 -5.88
CA ASN A 859 13.47 0.44 -4.91
C ASN A 859 13.07 -1.01 -5.19
N ARG A 860 12.66 -1.75 -4.16
CA ARG A 860 12.10 -3.09 -4.33
C ARG A 860 10.70 -2.95 -4.96
N TYR A 861 10.68 -2.90 -6.30
CA TYR A 861 9.44 -2.85 -7.07
C TYR A 861 8.89 -4.27 -7.26
N LEU A 862 7.71 -4.52 -6.73
CA LEU A 862 7.07 -5.84 -6.73
C LEU A 862 5.76 -5.87 -7.50
N GLY A 863 5.47 -4.88 -8.35
CA GLY A 863 4.22 -4.78 -9.10
C GLY A 863 3.77 -6.08 -9.79
N PRO A 864 4.65 -6.78 -10.55
CA PRO A 864 4.28 -8.06 -11.17
C PRO A 864 3.87 -9.14 -10.16
N VAL A 865 4.59 -9.25 -9.06
CA VAL A 865 4.28 -10.23 -8.00
C VAL A 865 3.02 -9.86 -7.25
N GLU A 866 2.79 -8.57 -7.05
CA GLU A 866 1.57 -8.06 -6.42
C GLU A 866 0.34 -8.34 -7.29
N LEU A 867 0.45 -8.13 -8.62
CA LEU A 867 -0.58 -8.54 -9.57
C LEU A 867 -0.93 -10.02 -9.41
N PHE A 868 0.09 -10.87 -9.39
CA PHE A 868 -0.10 -12.31 -9.30
C PHE A 868 -0.71 -12.72 -7.95
N SER A 869 -0.23 -12.16 -6.84
CA SER A 869 -0.84 -12.35 -5.51
C SER A 869 -2.31 -11.91 -5.47
N ASN A 870 -2.61 -10.74 -6.02
CA ASN A 870 -3.99 -10.25 -6.11
C ASN A 870 -4.88 -11.18 -6.96
N THR A 871 -4.30 -11.75 -8.02
CA THR A 871 -4.99 -12.73 -8.87
C THR A 871 -5.36 -13.98 -8.09
N LEU A 872 -4.43 -14.49 -7.28
CA LEU A 872 -4.69 -15.65 -6.41
C LEU A 872 -5.74 -15.31 -5.36
N ASP A 873 -5.62 -14.19 -4.66
CA ASP A 873 -6.57 -13.76 -3.64
C ASP A 873 -7.99 -13.57 -4.22
N TRP A 874 -8.09 -12.96 -5.42
CA TRP A 874 -9.37 -12.82 -6.11
C TRP A 874 -9.96 -14.15 -6.55
N ALA A 875 -9.14 -15.03 -7.08
CA ALA A 875 -9.54 -16.35 -7.53
C ALA A 875 -10.02 -17.23 -6.36
N LEU A 876 -9.44 -17.04 -5.19
CA LEU A 876 -9.80 -17.68 -3.93
C LEU A 876 -10.97 -16.99 -3.20
N ARG A 877 -11.53 -15.94 -3.78
CA ARG A 877 -12.63 -15.14 -3.21
C ARG A 877 -12.29 -14.43 -1.89
N GLU A 878 -11.03 -14.11 -1.65
CA GLU A 878 -10.57 -13.35 -0.49
C GLU A 878 -10.69 -11.83 -0.74
N GLU A 879 -11.87 -11.36 -1.10
CA GLU A 879 -12.11 -9.95 -1.46
C GLU A 879 -11.82 -8.96 -0.33
N GLN A 880 -11.99 -9.38 0.92
CA GLN A 880 -11.74 -8.53 2.09
C GLN A 880 -10.25 -8.17 2.22
N LEU A 881 -9.35 -9.14 2.06
CA LEU A 881 -7.90 -8.89 2.09
C LEU A 881 -7.42 -8.07 0.91
N LEU A 882 -8.02 -8.27 -0.27
CA LEU A 882 -7.73 -7.44 -1.45
C LEU A 882 -8.05 -5.97 -1.22
N GLN A 883 -9.17 -5.66 -0.56
CA GLN A 883 -9.53 -4.29 -0.22
C GLN A 883 -8.50 -3.64 0.72
N ILE A 884 -8.01 -4.36 1.72
CA ILE A 884 -6.98 -3.86 2.65
C ILE A 884 -5.66 -3.63 1.91
N ARG A 885 -5.25 -4.59 1.06
CA ARG A 885 -4.02 -4.46 0.26
C ARG A 885 -4.09 -3.28 -0.70
N SER A 886 -5.24 -3.04 -1.32
CA SER A 886 -5.43 -1.93 -2.25
C SER A 886 -5.27 -0.54 -1.62
N ARG A 887 -5.46 -0.40 -0.31
CA ARG A 887 -5.31 0.88 0.41
C ARG A 887 -3.86 1.28 0.65
N ALA A 888 -2.93 0.33 0.74
CA ALA A 888 -1.57 0.57 1.22
C ALA A 888 -0.56 1.02 0.15
N HIS A 889 -0.83 0.82 -1.13
CA HIS A 889 0.16 0.97 -2.21
C HIS A 889 -0.17 2.07 -3.22
N PHE A 890 -0.29 3.32 -2.75
CA PHE A 890 -0.23 4.47 -3.67
C PHE A 890 1.23 4.91 -3.88
N ASN A 891 2.02 4.09 -4.56
CA ASN A 891 3.32 4.53 -5.06
C ASN A 891 3.09 5.34 -6.36
N ARG A 892 2.83 6.63 -6.19
CA ARG A 892 2.57 7.56 -7.28
C ARG A 892 3.89 7.97 -7.91
N THR A 893 4.34 7.21 -8.90
CA THR A 893 5.54 7.56 -9.65
C THR A 893 5.21 8.59 -10.73
N LEU A 894 6.16 9.51 -10.98
CA LEU A 894 6.04 10.45 -12.09
C LEU A 894 6.12 9.69 -13.42
N PRO A 895 5.37 10.11 -14.45
CA PRO A 895 5.54 9.55 -15.78
C PRO A 895 6.95 9.84 -16.30
N PRO A 896 7.51 8.97 -17.15
CA PRO A 896 8.79 9.25 -17.79
C PRO A 896 8.71 10.54 -18.61
N MET A 897 9.60 11.49 -18.33
CA MET A 897 9.60 12.81 -18.94
C MET A 897 10.97 13.14 -19.50
N GLU A 898 10.99 13.78 -20.68
CA GLU A 898 12.19 14.33 -21.27
C GLU A 898 12.82 15.42 -20.38
N GLN A 899 14.14 15.54 -20.40
CA GLN A 899 14.87 16.53 -19.60
C GLN A 899 14.40 17.98 -19.89
N LYS A 900 14.06 18.27 -21.15
CA LYS A 900 13.54 19.61 -21.54
C LYS A 900 12.22 19.91 -20.85
N LEU A 901 11.33 18.95 -20.76
CA LEU A 901 10.03 19.11 -20.10
C LEU A 901 10.20 19.33 -18.59
N ARG A 902 11.11 18.60 -17.93
CA ARG A 902 11.41 18.79 -16.49
C ARG A 902 11.88 20.21 -16.19
N VAL A 903 12.84 20.72 -16.97
CA VAL A 903 13.33 22.09 -16.82
C VAL A 903 12.23 23.13 -17.09
N SER A 904 11.38 22.89 -18.09
CA SER A 904 10.27 23.80 -18.38
C SER A 904 9.24 23.86 -17.25
N LEU A 905 8.93 22.74 -16.61
CA LEU A 905 8.03 22.66 -15.46
C LEU A 905 8.62 23.35 -14.22
N GLU A 906 9.91 23.17 -13.98
CA GLU A 906 10.61 23.88 -12.91
C GLU A 906 10.52 25.39 -13.12
N LEU A 907 10.89 25.89 -14.31
CA LEU A 907 10.82 27.31 -14.66
C LEU A 907 9.38 27.85 -14.58
N ALA A 908 8.38 27.05 -14.95
CA ALA A 908 6.96 27.44 -14.84
C ALA A 908 6.54 27.68 -13.39
N ASN A 909 7.04 26.93 -12.41
CA ASN A 909 6.76 27.15 -11.00
C ASN A 909 7.40 28.44 -10.49
N TYR A 910 8.66 28.74 -10.87
CA TYR A 910 9.26 30.05 -10.55
C TYR A 910 8.51 31.22 -11.21
N ALA A 911 8.10 31.06 -12.46
CA ALA A 911 7.30 32.07 -13.18
C ALA A 911 5.93 32.28 -12.51
N ALA A 912 5.27 31.22 -12.04
CA ALA A 912 4.00 31.30 -11.32
C ALA A 912 4.14 32.04 -9.97
N ALA A 913 5.21 31.81 -9.23
CA ALA A 913 5.52 32.54 -7.99
C ALA A 913 5.76 34.04 -8.28
N ILE A 914 6.49 34.37 -9.34
CA ILE A 914 6.71 35.77 -9.75
C ILE A 914 5.39 36.42 -10.21
N ALA A 915 4.56 35.70 -10.98
CA ALA A 915 3.25 36.17 -11.42
C ALA A 915 2.32 36.46 -10.23
N TRP A 916 2.35 35.59 -9.19
CA TRP A 916 1.61 35.81 -7.95
C TRP A 916 2.05 37.10 -7.25
N LEU A 917 3.36 37.34 -7.11
CA LEU A 917 3.87 38.54 -6.52
C LEU A 917 3.51 39.79 -7.35
N ALA A 918 3.56 39.70 -8.68
CA ALA A 918 3.14 40.76 -9.58
C ALA A 918 1.64 41.07 -9.44
N LEU A 919 0.80 40.04 -9.31
CA LEU A 919 -0.63 40.18 -9.03
C LEU A 919 -0.88 40.91 -7.70
N LEU A 920 -0.17 40.52 -6.65
CA LEU A 920 -0.24 41.19 -5.35
C LEU A 920 0.18 42.67 -5.46
N ALA A 921 1.25 42.98 -6.20
CA ALA A 921 1.70 44.32 -6.46
C ALA A 921 0.62 45.15 -7.21
N LEU A 922 0.01 44.55 -8.21
CA LEU A 922 -1.08 45.20 -8.95
C LEU A 922 -2.28 45.49 -8.05
N VAL A 923 -2.70 44.49 -7.23
CA VAL A 923 -3.84 44.65 -6.29
C VAL A 923 -3.55 45.75 -5.27
N THR A 924 -2.36 45.75 -4.66
CA THR A 924 -1.96 46.79 -3.69
C THR A 924 -1.87 48.18 -4.31
N TRP A 925 -1.36 48.31 -5.54
CA TRP A 925 -1.33 49.55 -6.30
C TRP A 925 -2.75 50.04 -6.64
N LEU A 926 -3.64 49.19 -7.10
CA LEU A 926 -5.04 49.53 -7.38
C LEU A 926 -5.76 49.99 -6.11
N GLN A 927 -5.54 49.28 -4.98
CA GLN A 927 -6.12 49.70 -3.68
C GLN A 927 -5.56 51.06 -3.23
N GLY A 928 -4.29 51.30 -3.41
CA GLY A 928 -3.62 52.59 -3.14
C GLY A 928 -4.23 53.72 -3.98
N ARG A 929 -4.41 53.51 -5.30
CA ARG A 929 -5.09 54.45 -6.20
C ARG A 929 -6.53 54.74 -5.76
N ARG A 930 -7.30 53.73 -5.38
CA ARG A 930 -8.69 53.89 -4.89
C ARG A 930 -8.75 54.65 -3.57
N ARG A 931 -7.82 54.39 -2.63
CA ARG A 931 -7.70 55.14 -1.36
C ARG A 931 -7.33 56.61 -1.62
N ARG A 932 -6.37 56.89 -2.51
CA ARG A 932 -5.97 58.22 -2.86
C ARG A 932 -7.10 59.05 -3.51
N LYS A 933 -7.90 58.40 -4.42
CA LYS A 933 -9.07 59.04 -5.00
C LYS A 933 -10.18 59.32 -3.98
N ARG A 934 -10.40 58.47 -2.98
CA ARG A 934 -11.32 58.72 -1.87
C ARG A 934 -10.83 59.89 -1.00
N TYR A 935 -9.56 59.91 -0.66
CA TYR A 935 -8.94 61.00 0.15
C TYR A 935 -9.07 62.33 -0.54
N ILE A 936 -8.82 62.42 -1.85
CA ILE A 936 -8.95 63.64 -2.65
C ILE A 936 -10.41 64.13 -2.64
N ARG A 937 -11.39 63.20 -2.77
CA ARG A 937 -12.81 63.54 -2.68
C ARG A 937 -13.24 64.02 -1.29
N GLU A 938 -12.75 63.39 -0.22
CA GLU A 938 -13.05 63.78 1.16
C GLU A 938 -12.43 65.13 1.54
N LEU A 939 -11.29 65.50 0.92
CA LEU A 939 -10.64 66.79 1.12
C LEU A 939 -11.21 67.94 0.22
N GLY A 940 -12.15 67.60 -0.69
CA GLY A 940 -12.77 68.59 -1.55
C GLY A 940 -11.82 69.15 -2.65
N LEU A 941 -10.72 68.37 -2.95
CA LEU A 941 -9.74 68.72 -3.98
C LEU A 941 -10.02 67.99 -5.30
#